data_5b8a30b58ae7cc49329a877543674e8d
#
_entry.id   5b8a30b58ae7cc49329a877543674e8d
#
_cell.length_a   1.000
_cell.length_b   1.000
_cell.length_c   1.000
_cell.angle_alpha   90.00
_cell.angle_beta   90.00
_cell.angle_gamma   90.00
#
_symmetry.space_group_name_H-M   'P 1'
#
loop_
_entity.id
_entity.type
_entity.pdbx_description
1 polymer ?
#
loop_
_entity_poly.entity_id
_entity_poly.type
_entity_poly.pdbx_seq_one_letter_code
_entity_poly.pdbx_strand_id
1 'polypeptide(L)'
;MSIIKKNPGKLKKLLQSIPIPGWLFSLVTVVYCEVLLHLWTMNDFSIGRFAAVVLFALGFGGLLGQIAGFIGHRTWGKWITAALAAVVSVFYIVEYFVNDAYQSFMPMRMLLGGAKGVTTDFGDVVVSLVLNDLWRILVMLLPALLFALLARPTETVWKTRWFLLAGAVAAYLLGFGVVRGVGTDAARLSSAYNFDSAVRVFGLNIAIPLDAINSGGSDGETPEFVVVDSAAAPAESSPETSSPAEETAPAETEAVVYGDNVMDIDFNALIANTGNSRINAVSQYVSSLTPSKKNEYTGMFAGKNLILITAEAFAKQVIDPERTPTLYRMATKGIQFTDYYQPAWGGSTTTGEFSNVIGLVPADVGMCMKQAVYQDLFLTMGHQLQKLDYYSAAYHNHFADFYDRNKTHTKLGYDRFLARYGGLEGITPVWPESDLEMIDISVPQYIDQQPFSIYYMTVSGHCGYSLKANAMSRKNYDLVDYDGSETVKCYLAAQMELEMAMESLIRQLEEAGIADDTVIVISPDHYPYALERSATWGNAENYLTELYGVTEMDRFTRDSNALIIWSGCLEDKNLKVETPVYSLDILPTLSNLFGLNYDSRLLVGRDVFSDTEPLVLWPEYSWKTDKGTYDSGSRTFTPAEGVEVDDSYVDRIKAIVSNKISYSREVQNLKYFQVLSDFLNGK
;
A
#
# COMPACT_ATOMS: atom_id res chain seq x y z
N MET A 1 -20.34 49.71 -0.51
CA MET A 1 -20.37 49.41 -1.95
C MET A 1 -20.45 50.61 -2.90
N SER A 2 -20.56 51.85 -2.42
CA SER A 2 -20.67 53.06 -3.29
C SER A 2 -19.31 53.68 -3.71
N ILE A 3 -18.20 53.33 -3.09
CA ILE A 3 -16.85 53.91 -3.38
C ILE A 3 -16.15 53.18 -4.54
N ILE A 4 -16.53 51.93 -4.84
CA ILE A 4 -15.89 51.09 -5.87
C ILE A 4 -16.26 51.52 -7.30
N LYS A 5 -17.40 52.13 -7.51
CA LYS A 5 -17.85 52.52 -8.84
C LYS A 5 -17.28 53.83 -9.40
N LYS A 6 -16.55 54.65 -8.60
CA LYS A 6 -16.15 56.01 -9.01
C LYS A 6 -14.74 56.22 -9.56
N ASN A 7 -13.80 55.31 -9.38
CA ASN A 7 -12.46 55.51 -9.98
C ASN A 7 -11.57 54.25 -9.99
N PRO A 8 -11.66 53.39 -11.02
CA PRO A 8 -10.85 52.17 -11.10
C PRO A 8 -9.34 52.43 -11.12
N GLY A 9 -8.90 53.61 -11.55
CA GLY A 9 -7.49 53.99 -11.53
C GLY A 9 -6.95 54.33 -10.13
N LYS A 10 -7.81 54.85 -9.23
CA LYS A 10 -7.40 55.11 -7.83
C LYS A 10 -7.29 53.83 -7.02
N LEU A 11 -8.19 52.89 -7.23
CA LEU A 11 -8.14 51.57 -6.59
C LEU A 11 -6.87 50.79 -7.03
N LYS A 12 -6.55 50.80 -8.34
CA LYS A 12 -5.35 50.18 -8.89
C LYS A 12 -4.07 50.83 -8.35
N LYS A 13 -4.04 52.16 -8.15
CA LYS A 13 -2.92 52.86 -7.50
C LYS A 13 -2.83 52.58 -5.98
N LEU A 14 -3.94 52.48 -5.29
CA LEU A 14 -3.98 52.14 -3.87
C LEU A 14 -3.52 50.71 -3.62
N LEU A 15 -3.97 49.75 -4.45
CA LEU A 15 -3.60 48.34 -4.39
C LEU A 15 -2.14 48.07 -4.75
N GLN A 16 -1.54 48.88 -5.62
CA GLN A 16 -0.10 48.81 -5.99
C GLN A 16 0.85 49.49 -5.01
N SER A 17 0.37 50.01 -3.88
CA SER A 17 1.13 50.89 -2.97
C SER A 17 1.53 50.22 -1.64
N ILE A 18 1.16 48.95 -1.38
CA ILE A 18 1.50 48.31 -0.11
C ILE A 18 2.96 47.82 -0.15
N PRO A 19 3.86 48.40 0.68
CA PRO A 19 5.24 47.94 0.73
C PRO A 19 5.32 46.60 1.46
N ILE A 20 5.43 45.50 0.74
CA ILE A 20 5.58 44.18 1.32
C ILE A 20 6.93 43.61 0.93
N PRO A 21 7.82 43.32 1.89
CA PRO A 21 9.11 42.71 1.57
C PRO A 21 8.89 41.28 1.03
N GLY A 22 9.62 40.94 -0.04
CA GLY A 22 9.50 39.61 -0.69
C GLY A 22 9.76 38.44 0.27
N TRP A 23 10.65 38.61 1.25
CA TRP A 23 10.94 37.60 2.25
C TRP A 23 9.74 37.28 3.14
N LEU A 24 9.01 38.30 3.60
CA LEU A 24 7.82 38.08 4.44
C LEU A 24 6.74 37.34 3.67
N PHE A 25 6.61 37.68 2.41
CA PHE A 25 5.64 37.07 1.54
C PHE A 25 5.93 35.60 1.29
N SER A 26 7.20 35.25 0.99
CA SER A 26 7.60 33.84 0.81
C SER A 26 7.38 33.02 2.08
N LEU A 27 7.74 33.57 3.24
CA LEU A 27 7.51 32.94 4.53
C LEU A 27 6.00 32.67 4.77
N VAL A 28 5.16 33.69 4.57
CA VAL A 28 3.70 33.58 4.75
C VAL A 28 3.11 32.58 3.76
N THR A 29 3.58 32.55 2.51
CA THR A 29 3.08 31.60 1.51
C THR A 29 3.34 30.15 1.92
N VAL A 30 4.55 29.83 2.36
CA VAL A 30 4.90 28.47 2.79
C VAL A 30 4.05 28.02 3.99
N VAL A 31 4.01 28.87 5.04
CA VAL A 31 3.21 28.55 6.25
C VAL A 31 1.72 28.40 5.91
N TYR A 32 1.21 29.28 5.07
CA TYR A 32 -0.19 29.25 4.64
C TYR A 32 -0.53 27.95 3.89
N CYS A 33 0.28 27.57 2.90
CA CYS A 33 0.05 26.35 2.14
C CYS A 33 0.19 25.08 3.01
N GLU A 34 1.20 25.04 3.88
CA GLU A 34 1.41 23.92 4.81
C GLU A 34 0.23 23.76 5.78
N VAL A 35 -0.24 24.87 6.36
CA VAL A 35 -1.40 24.85 7.26
C VAL A 35 -2.65 24.38 6.54
N LEU A 36 -2.91 24.88 5.33
CA LEU A 36 -4.08 24.45 4.55
C LEU A 36 -3.99 22.97 4.18
N LEU A 37 -2.83 22.48 3.72
CA LEU A 37 -2.63 21.08 3.41
C LEU A 37 -2.98 20.22 4.63
N HIS A 38 -2.42 20.51 5.79
CA HIS A 38 -2.69 19.74 7.00
C HIS A 38 -4.15 19.81 7.46
N LEU A 39 -4.79 20.98 7.38
CA LEU A 39 -6.20 21.12 7.75
C LEU A 39 -7.14 20.37 6.80
N TRP A 40 -6.74 20.15 5.56
CA TRP A 40 -7.58 19.48 4.55
C TRP A 40 -7.31 17.98 4.43
N THR A 41 -6.13 17.52 4.84
CA THR A 41 -5.72 16.11 4.63
C THR A 41 -5.55 15.29 5.91
N MET A 42 -5.47 15.93 7.10
CA MET A 42 -5.24 15.21 8.35
C MET A 42 -6.54 15.04 9.14
N ASN A 43 -6.94 13.79 9.35
CA ASN A 43 -8.11 13.44 10.16
C ASN A 43 -7.77 13.34 11.66
N ASP A 44 -6.49 13.08 12.01
CA ASP A 44 -6.00 12.96 13.39
C ASP A 44 -5.23 14.22 13.80
N PHE A 45 -5.91 15.21 14.35
CA PHE A 45 -5.30 16.48 14.73
C PHE A 45 -4.60 16.37 16.10
N SER A 46 -3.27 16.54 16.11
CA SER A 46 -2.46 16.70 17.33
C SER A 46 -1.86 18.09 17.38
N ILE A 47 -2.16 18.86 18.43
CA ILE A 47 -1.62 20.23 18.61
C ILE A 47 -0.09 20.25 18.60
N GLY A 48 0.56 19.26 19.22
CA GLY A 48 2.02 19.17 19.26
C GLY A 48 2.64 18.91 17.88
N ARG A 49 2.10 17.95 17.10
CA ARG A 49 2.54 17.69 15.73
C ARG A 49 2.31 18.88 14.83
N PHE A 50 1.14 19.49 14.91
CA PHE A 50 0.82 20.69 14.13
C PHE A 50 1.75 21.86 14.43
N ALA A 51 2.11 22.08 15.71
CA ALA A 51 3.08 23.10 16.11
C ALA A 51 4.48 22.85 15.51
N ALA A 52 4.93 21.59 15.48
CA ALA A 52 6.19 21.20 14.84
C ALA A 52 6.17 21.50 13.32
N VAL A 53 5.11 21.12 12.63
CA VAL A 53 4.92 21.37 11.19
C VAL A 53 4.97 22.86 10.88
N VAL A 54 4.28 23.70 11.67
CA VAL A 54 4.31 25.16 11.51
C VAL A 54 5.71 25.72 11.75
N LEU A 55 6.44 25.22 12.74
CA LEU A 55 7.83 25.62 12.99
C LEU A 55 8.75 25.26 11.83
N PHE A 56 8.62 24.08 11.25
CA PHE A 56 9.38 23.69 10.07
C PHE A 56 9.01 24.53 8.84
N ALA A 57 7.72 24.81 8.64
CA ALA A 57 7.26 25.72 7.58
C ALA A 57 7.82 27.15 7.73
N LEU A 58 7.89 27.66 8.97
CA LEU A 58 8.55 28.94 9.26
C LEU A 58 10.05 28.90 8.93
N GLY A 59 10.73 27.81 9.27
CA GLY A 59 12.13 27.59 8.93
C GLY A 59 12.36 27.59 7.42
N PHE A 60 11.64 26.79 6.69
CA PHE A 60 11.77 26.73 5.23
C PHE A 60 11.34 28.01 4.53
N GLY A 61 10.22 28.60 4.94
CA GLY A 61 9.76 29.89 4.42
C GLY A 61 10.74 31.04 4.69
N GLY A 62 11.43 31.01 5.84
CA GLY A 62 12.52 31.92 6.17
C GLY A 62 13.72 31.77 5.24
N LEU A 63 14.13 30.53 4.92
CA LEU A 63 15.21 30.26 3.95
C LEU A 63 14.82 30.71 2.54
N LEU A 64 13.61 30.36 2.10
CA LEU A 64 13.07 30.77 0.79
C LEU A 64 12.98 32.32 0.71
N GLY A 65 12.65 32.95 1.83
CA GLY A 65 12.63 34.41 2.00
C GLY A 65 13.97 35.06 1.78
N GLN A 66 15.12 34.41 2.04
CA GLN A 66 16.44 34.93 1.70
C GLN A 66 16.59 35.12 0.20
N ILE A 67 16.14 34.14 -0.60
CA ILE A 67 16.20 34.20 -2.07
C ILE A 67 15.31 35.36 -2.57
N ALA A 68 14.07 35.43 -2.12
CA ALA A 68 13.13 36.48 -2.48
C ALA A 68 13.63 37.88 -2.06
N GLY A 69 14.26 37.97 -0.88
CA GLY A 69 14.87 39.24 -0.38
C GLY A 69 16.08 39.68 -1.19
N PHE A 70 16.82 38.76 -1.80
CA PHE A 70 17.96 39.10 -2.66
C PHE A 70 17.53 39.67 -4.02
N ILE A 71 16.40 39.21 -4.52
CA ILE A 71 15.91 39.55 -5.87
C ILE A 71 14.89 40.70 -5.81
N GLY A 72 14.24 40.92 -4.66
CA GLY A 72 13.03 41.74 -4.53
C GLY A 72 13.15 43.22 -4.83
N HIS A 73 14.37 43.81 -4.79
CA HIS A 73 14.58 45.23 -5.06
C HIS A 73 14.61 45.59 -6.55
N ARG A 74 14.68 44.61 -7.44
CA ARG A 74 14.72 44.83 -8.89
C ARG A 74 13.30 44.92 -9.48
N THR A 75 13.12 45.65 -10.55
CA THR A 75 11.82 45.83 -11.23
C THR A 75 11.15 44.52 -11.63
N TRP A 76 11.94 43.50 -11.99
CA TRP A 76 11.49 42.15 -12.29
C TRP A 76 11.42 41.25 -11.06
N GLY A 77 12.01 41.61 -9.92
CA GLY A 77 12.03 40.81 -8.69
C GLY A 77 10.64 40.50 -8.14
N LYS A 78 9.68 41.41 -8.32
CA LYS A 78 8.28 41.18 -7.99
C LYS A 78 7.71 39.94 -8.69
N TRP A 79 7.94 39.83 -9.98
CA TRP A 79 7.40 38.75 -10.79
C TRP A 79 8.08 37.43 -10.48
N ILE A 80 9.37 37.42 -10.20
CA ILE A 80 10.08 36.22 -9.77
C ILE A 80 9.61 35.77 -8.40
N THR A 81 9.40 36.67 -7.45
CA THR A 81 8.86 36.32 -6.12
C THR A 81 7.44 35.77 -6.25
N ALA A 82 6.60 36.38 -7.07
CA ALA A 82 5.25 35.87 -7.34
C ALA A 82 5.29 34.50 -8.02
N ALA A 83 6.16 34.27 -8.99
CA ALA A 83 6.35 33.00 -9.66
C ALA A 83 6.86 31.92 -8.69
N LEU A 84 7.82 32.27 -7.82
CA LEU A 84 8.31 31.35 -6.78
C LEU A 84 7.18 30.94 -5.82
N ALA A 85 6.37 31.88 -5.37
CA ALA A 85 5.19 31.60 -4.55
C ALA A 85 4.16 30.74 -5.28
N ALA A 86 3.94 30.98 -6.58
CA ALA A 86 3.06 30.19 -7.39
C ALA A 86 3.57 28.73 -7.55
N VAL A 87 4.88 28.54 -7.78
CA VAL A 87 5.50 27.20 -7.85
C VAL A 87 5.32 26.46 -6.53
N VAL A 88 5.57 27.10 -5.40
CA VAL A 88 5.32 26.51 -4.07
C VAL A 88 3.85 26.13 -3.95
N SER A 89 2.92 27.04 -4.25
CA SER A 89 1.48 26.74 -4.18
C SER A 89 1.06 25.59 -5.08
N VAL A 90 1.56 25.53 -6.32
CA VAL A 90 1.27 24.43 -7.25
C VAL A 90 1.76 23.10 -6.70
N PHE A 91 2.93 23.08 -6.07
CA PHE A 91 3.44 21.86 -5.45
C PHE A 91 2.50 21.35 -4.34
N TYR A 92 2.04 22.24 -3.45
CA TYR A 92 1.06 21.89 -2.42
C TYR A 92 -0.31 21.49 -2.99
N ILE A 93 -0.73 22.07 -4.11
CA ILE A 93 -1.95 21.69 -4.83
C ILE A 93 -1.85 20.26 -5.33
N VAL A 94 -0.73 19.88 -5.95
CA VAL A 94 -0.49 18.52 -6.44
C VAL A 94 -0.57 17.52 -5.28
N GLU A 95 0.14 17.78 -4.18
CA GLU A 95 0.14 16.91 -3.01
C GLU A 95 -1.25 16.81 -2.36
N TYR A 96 -2.00 17.91 -2.32
CA TYR A 96 -3.38 17.90 -1.87
C TYR A 96 -4.25 16.94 -2.71
N PHE A 97 -4.20 17.07 -4.04
CA PHE A 97 -5.01 16.22 -4.91
C PHE A 97 -4.59 14.75 -4.87
N VAL A 98 -3.29 14.49 -4.78
CA VAL A 98 -2.80 13.12 -4.63
C VAL A 98 -3.29 12.51 -3.32
N ASN A 99 -3.17 13.25 -2.21
CA ASN A 99 -3.64 12.77 -0.93
C ASN A 99 -5.18 12.59 -0.91
N ASP A 100 -5.93 13.52 -1.48
CA ASP A 100 -7.39 13.43 -1.54
C ASP A 100 -7.86 12.23 -2.40
N ALA A 101 -7.11 11.91 -3.48
CA ALA A 101 -7.45 10.81 -4.38
C ALA A 101 -7.01 9.43 -3.85
N TYR A 102 -5.83 9.34 -3.25
CA TYR A 102 -5.17 8.07 -2.90
C TYR A 102 -4.94 7.87 -1.41
N GLN A 103 -5.37 8.82 -0.56
CA GLN A 103 -5.15 8.82 0.89
C GLN A 103 -3.66 8.71 1.30
N SER A 104 -2.77 9.09 0.39
CA SER A 104 -1.31 9.03 0.53
C SER A 104 -0.66 10.21 -0.18
N PHE A 105 0.47 10.71 0.35
CA PHE A 105 1.27 11.75 -0.31
C PHE A 105 2.23 11.13 -1.33
N MET A 106 2.63 11.93 -2.33
CA MET A 106 3.48 11.48 -3.43
C MET A 106 4.97 11.75 -3.16
N PRO A 107 5.82 10.74 -3.00
CA PRO A 107 7.26 10.93 -2.90
C PRO A 107 7.84 11.65 -4.14
N MET A 108 8.88 12.46 -3.95
CA MET A 108 9.48 13.26 -5.03
C MET A 108 9.91 12.42 -6.25
N ARG A 109 10.32 11.20 -6.05
CA ARG A 109 10.68 10.28 -7.16
C ARG A 109 9.51 10.01 -8.10
N MET A 110 8.31 9.85 -7.55
CA MET A 110 7.10 9.63 -8.33
C MET A 110 6.77 10.86 -9.17
N LEU A 111 6.91 12.07 -8.59
CA LEU A 111 6.72 13.33 -9.33
C LEU A 111 7.67 13.44 -10.52
N LEU A 112 8.92 13.04 -10.37
CA LEU A 112 9.93 13.11 -11.43
C LEU A 112 9.82 11.99 -12.48
N GLY A 113 9.36 10.80 -12.07
CA GLY A 113 9.23 9.63 -12.93
C GLY A 113 7.85 9.43 -13.60
N GLY A 114 6.79 9.92 -12.96
CA GLY A 114 5.40 9.60 -13.29
C GLY A 114 4.65 10.62 -14.15
N ALA A 115 5.20 11.82 -14.37
CA ALA A 115 4.48 12.92 -15.05
C ALA A 115 3.95 12.55 -16.46
N LYS A 116 4.58 11.62 -17.16
CA LYS A 116 4.11 11.12 -18.47
C LYS A 116 2.95 10.13 -18.35
N GLY A 117 2.97 9.23 -17.37
CA GLY A 117 1.90 8.23 -17.15
C GLY A 117 0.62 8.88 -16.65
N VAL A 118 0.72 9.81 -15.69
CA VAL A 118 -0.44 10.49 -15.10
C VAL A 118 -1.25 11.28 -16.13
N THR A 119 -0.61 11.90 -17.11
CA THR A 119 -1.33 12.69 -18.13
C THR A 119 -1.92 11.85 -19.25
N THR A 120 -1.38 10.68 -19.54
CA THR A 120 -1.90 9.78 -20.57
C THR A 120 -2.99 8.86 -20.06
N ASP A 121 -2.83 8.35 -18.84
CA ASP A 121 -3.69 7.29 -18.31
C ASP A 121 -4.82 7.86 -17.43
N PHE A 122 -4.65 9.07 -16.87
CA PHE A 122 -5.59 9.71 -15.94
C PHE A 122 -6.02 11.13 -16.37
N GLY A 123 -5.83 11.51 -17.63
CA GLY A 123 -6.10 12.86 -18.11
C GLY A 123 -7.53 13.36 -17.78
N ASP A 124 -8.53 12.52 -17.99
CA ASP A 124 -9.94 12.85 -17.72
C ASP A 124 -10.22 12.96 -16.22
N VAL A 125 -9.58 12.11 -15.40
CA VAL A 125 -9.66 12.15 -13.94
C VAL A 125 -9.04 13.46 -13.44
N VAL A 126 -7.86 13.83 -13.92
CA VAL A 126 -7.19 15.10 -13.56
C VAL A 126 -8.05 16.30 -13.94
N VAL A 127 -8.69 16.29 -15.10
CA VAL A 127 -9.60 17.38 -15.52
C VAL A 127 -10.82 17.47 -14.59
N SER A 128 -11.41 16.34 -14.23
CA SER A 128 -12.57 16.33 -13.31
C SER A 128 -12.18 16.79 -11.91
N LEU A 129 -11.01 16.40 -11.40
CA LEU A 129 -10.43 16.84 -10.14
C LEU A 129 -10.29 18.37 -10.09
N VAL A 130 -9.65 18.95 -11.11
CA VAL A 130 -9.42 20.39 -11.21
C VAL A 130 -10.74 21.15 -11.26
N LEU A 131 -11.73 20.63 -11.97
CA LEU A 131 -13.02 21.31 -12.11
C LEU A 131 -13.89 21.23 -10.84
N ASN A 132 -13.86 20.10 -10.15
CA ASN A 132 -14.66 19.90 -8.94
C ASN A 132 -14.11 20.71 -7.74
N ASP A 133 -12.80 20.98 -7.71
CA ASP A 133 -12.16 21.64 -6.57
C ASP A 133 -11.39 22.92 -6.93
N LEU A 134 -11.82 23.59 -7.99
CA LEU A 134 -11.23 24.84 -8.48
C LEU A 134 -11.08 25.90 -7.38
N TRP A 135 -11.98 25.94 -6.41
CA TRP A 135 -11.94 26.90 -5.32
C TRP A 135 -10.72 26.68 -4.40
N ARG A 136 -10.32 25.44 -4.11
CA ARG A 136 -9.12 25.13 -3.29
C ARG A 136 -7.85 25.49 -4.04
N ILE A 137 -7.80 25.25 -5.36
CA ILE A 137 -6.71 25.71 -6.21
C ILE A 137 -6.57 27.23 -6.10
N LEU A 138 -7.68 27.96 -6.23
CA LEU A 138 -7.67 29.42 -6.12
C LEU A 138 -7.26 29.91 -4.72
N VAL A 139 -7.72 29.22 -3.67
CA VAL A 139 -7.33 29.54 -2.28
C VAL A 139 -5.85 29.30 -2.07
N MET A 140 -5.27 28.18 -2.52
CA MET A 140 -3.83 27.92 -2.39
C MET A 140 -2.97 28.88 -3.22
N LEU A 141 -3.43 29.34 -4.40
CA LEU A 141 -2.77 30.34 -5.23
C LEU A 141 -2.97 31.77 -4.73
N LEU A 142 -3.88 32.02 -3.79
CA LEU A 142 -4.24 33.34 -3.31
C LEU A 142 -3.04 34.19 -2.87
N PRO A 143 -2.05 33.67 -2.11
CA PRO A 143 -0.85 34.45 -1.79
C PRO A 143 -0.14 34.94 -3.04
N ALA A 144 0.20 34.06 -3.99
CA ALA A 144 0.91 34.45 -5.20
C ALA A 144 0.16 35.52 -6.01
N LEU A 145 -1.17 35.37 -6.14
CA LEU A 145 -2.02 36.37 -6.82
C LEU A 145 -2.06 37.71 -6.09
N LEU A 146 -2.24 37.67 -4.76
CA LEU A 146 -2.25 38.89 -3.95
C LEU A 146 -0.90 39.64 -4.04
N PHE A 147 0.20 38.94 -3.99
CA PHE A 147 1.52 39.56 -4.14
C PHE A 147 1.71 40.16 -5.53
N ALA A 148 1.38 39.42 -6.58
CA ALA A 148 1.47 39.95 -7.94
C ALA A 148 0.62 41.19 -8.16
N LEU A 149 -0.56 41.27 -7.54
CA LEU A 149 -1.50 42.38 -7.70
C LEU A 149 -1.17 43.59 -6.79
N LEU A 150 -0.85 43.32 -5.50
CA LEU A 150 -0.86 44.31 -4.45
C LEU A 150 0.54 44.76 -3.99
N ALA A 151 1.55 43.90 -4.12
CA ALA A 151 2.83 44.18 -3.51
C ALA A 151 3.68 45.14 -4.31
N ARG A 152 4.24 46.12 -3.59
CA ARG A 152 5.38 46.90 -4.03
C ARG A 152 6.63 46.31 -3.36
N PRO A 153 7.55 45.69 -4.11
CA PRO A 153 8.72 45.06 -3.51
C PRO A 153 9.59 46.13 -2.81
N THR A 154 10.02 45.79 -1.61
CA THR A 154 10.93 46.62 -0.81
C THR A 154 12.28 45.93 -0.65
N GLU A 155 13.32 46.70 -0.53
CA GLU A 155 14.67 46.19 -0.30
C GLU A 155 14.78 45.58 1.11
N THR A 156 15.42 44.40 1.21
CA THR A 156 15.65 43.77 2.50
C THR A 156 17.01 44.19 3.05
N VAL A 157 17.01 44.91 4.16
CA VAL A 157 18.21 45.39 4.84
C VAL A 157 19.07 44.20 5.28
N TRP A 158 20.40 44.31 5.17
CA TRP A 158 21.37 43.26 5.53
C TRP A 158 21.16 42.66 6.93
N LYS A 159 20.86 43.49 7.92
CA LYS A 159 20.57 43.05 9.30
C LYS A 159 19.35 42.14 9.35
N THR A 160 18.30 42.45 8.61
CA THR A 160 17.08 41.63 8.54
C THR A 160 17.37 40.25 7.98
N ARG A 161 18.30 40.12 7.03
CA ARG A 161 18.69 38.83 6.47
C ARG A 161 19.31 37.90 7.51
N TRP A 162 20.20 38.43 8.35
CA TRP A 162 20.79 37.64 9.44
C TRP A 162 19.76 37.23 10.49
N PHE A 163 18.80 38.11 10.82
CA PHE A 163 17.69 37.79 11.71
C PHE A 163 16.77 36.69 11.12
N LEU A 164 16.50 36.75 9.83
CA LEU A 164 15.70 35.68 9.16
C LEU A 164 16.43 34.36 9.16
N LEU A 165 17.73 34.36 8.86
CA LEU A 165 18.51 33.11 8.91
C LEU A 165 18.58 32.55 10.33
N ALA A 166 18.87 33.39 11.33
CA ALA A 166 18.86 32.95 12.72
C ALA A 166 17.48 32.48 13.17
N GLY A 167 16.42 33.17 12.75
CA GLY A 167 15.02 32.77 13.01
C GLY A 167 14.66 31.46 12.35
N ALA A 168 15.08 31.23 11.11
CA ALA A 168 14.87 29.97 10.42
C ALA A 168 15.55 28.76 11.12
N VAL A 169 16.83 28.95 11.51
CA VAL A 169 17.59 27.96 12.28
C VAL A 169 16.91 27.68 13.63
N ALA A 170 16.51 28.75 14.35
CA ALA A 170 15.81 28.61 15.61
C ALA A 170 14.47 27.88 15.46
N ALA A 171 13.72 28.16 14.39
CA ALA A 171 12.47 27.47 14.09
C ALA A 171 12.68 25.95 13.83
N TYR A 172 13.72 25.59 13.08
CA TYR A 172 14.10 24.19 12.89
C TYR A 172 14.48 23.49 14.21
N LEU A 173 15.34 24.13 15.03
CA LEU A 173 15.75 23.57 16.33
C LEU A 173 14.57 23.40 17.28
N LEU A 174 13.67 24.38 17.33
CA LEU A 174 12.44 24.29 18.12
C LEU A 174 11.50 23.20 17.57
N GLY A 175 11.35 23.10 16.26
CA GLY A 175 10.55 22.04 15.61
C GLY A 175 11.05 20.65 16.00
N PHE A 176 12.36 20.40 15.90
CA PHE A 176 12.96 19.13 16.35
C PHE A 176 12.79 18.91 17.87
N GLY A 177 12.88 19.98 18.66
CA GLY A 177 12.62 19.91 20.11
C GLY A 177 11.19 19.50 20.42
N VAL A 178 10.21 20.05 19.69
CA VAL A 178 8.79 19.69 19.85
C VAL A 178 8.55 18.23 19.42
N VAL A 179 9.10 17.81 18.27
CA VAL A 179 8.99 16.40 17.81
C VAL A 179 9.53 15.44 18.85
N ARG A 180 10.69 15.73 19.44
CA ARG A 180 11.24 14.92 20.55
C ARG A 180 10.36 14.95 21.80
N GLY A 181 9.81 16.10 22.17
CA GLY A 181 8.99 16.27 23.37
C GLY A 181 7.61 15.60 23.26
N VAL A 182 7.05 15.54 22.06
CA VAL A 182 5.77 14.84 21.78
C VAL A 182 5.99 13.31 21.69
N GLY A 183 7.26 12.88 21.82
CA GLY A 183 7.58 11.45 21.82
C GLY A 183 7.43 10.75 20.48
N THR A 184 7.38 11.50 19.37
CA THR A 184 7.46 10.93 18.02
C THR A 184 8.87 10.41 17.78
N ASP A 185 9.00 9.15 17.38
CA ASP A 185 10.30 8.51 17.09
C ASP A 185 10.95 9.12 15.85
N ALA A 186 11.62 10.28 16.04
CA ALA A 186 12.48 10.82 14.98
C ALA A 186 13.60 9.81 14.59
N ALA A 187 13.99 8.92 15.52
CA ALA A 187 14.92 7.82 15.24
C ALA A 187 14.35 6.78 14.28
N ARG A 188 13.04 6.53 14.30
CA ARG A 188 12.41 5.62 13.32
C ARG A 188 12.41 6.17 11.91
N LEU A 189 12.39 7.49 11.74
CA LEU A 189 12.42 8.12 10.41
C LEU A 189 13.78 7.99 9.72
N SER A 190 14.84 7.62 10.43
CA SER A 190 16.14 7.31 9.83
C SER A 190 16.31 5.82 9.50
N SER A 191 15.73 4.91 10.30
CA SER A 191 15.82 3.47 10.07
C SER A 191 14.63 2.89 9.31
N ALA A 192 13.51 3.61 9.29
CA ALA A 192 12.23 3.15 8.81
C ALA A 192 11.44 4.29 8.17
N TYR A 193 12.00 4.86 7.12
CA TYR A 193 11.42 6.00 6.45
C TYR A 193 10.13 5.63 5.73
N ASN A 194 9.04 6.34 6.08
CA ASN A 194 7.78 6.33 5.36
C ASN A 194 7.40 7.80 5.06
N PHE A 195 7.14 8.12 3.79
CA PHE A 195 6.93 9.50 3.35
C PHE A 195 5.67 10.12 3.98
N ASP A 196 4.55 9.38 4.02
CA ASP A 196 3.32 9.85 4.65
C ASP A 196 3.51 10.19 6.13
N SER A 197 4.19 9.30 6.87
CA SER A 197 4.53 9.52 8.26
C SER A 197 5.45 10.73 8.44
N ALA A 198 6.40 10.93 7.53
CA ALA A 198 7.29 12.09 7.55
C ALA A 198 6.52 13.39 7.30
N VAL A 199 5.59 13.43 6.34
CA VAL A 199 4.73 14.60 6.09
C VAL A 199 3.87 14.92 7.31
N ARG A 200 3.27 13.90 7.95
CA ARG A 200 2.42 14.06 9.14
C ARG A 200 3.17 14.62 10.36
N VAL A 201 4.47 14.33 10.48
CA VAL A 201 5.30 14.71 11.65
C VAL A 201 6.08 15.99 11.39
N PHE A 202 6.66 16.14 10.22
CA PHE A 202 7.59 17.24 9.89
C PHE A 202 7.03 18.27 8.92
N GLY A 203 5.90 17.94 8.27
CA GLY A 203 5.39 18.72 7.14
C GLY A 203 6.13 18.40 5.83
N LEU A 204 5.53 18.81 4.73
CA LEU A 204 6.00 18.54 3.38
C LEU A 204 7.41 19.08 3.11
N ASN A 205 7.72 20.27 3.65
CA ASN A 205 9.00 20.94 3.44
C ASN A 205 10.22 20.20 3.99
N ILE A 206 10.04 19.35 5.00
CA ILE A 206 11.09 18.49 5.57
C ILE A 206 11.00 17.09 5.01
N ALA A 207 9.77 16.58 4.78
CA ALA A 207 9.59 15.24 4.25
C ALA A 207 10.25 15.06 2.88
N ILE A 208 10.18 16.05 2.00
CA ILE A 208 10.79 16.01 0.66
C ILE A 208 12.32 15.87 0.70
N PRO A 209 13.08 16.74 1.40
CA PRO A 209 14.53 16.55 1.54
C PRO A 209 14.88 15.22 2.20
N LEU A 210 14.10 14.78 3.20
CA LEU A 210 14.28 13.46 3.83
C LEU A 210 14.04 12.34 2.84
N ASP A 211 13.02 12.45 2.00
CA ASP A 211 12.76 11.50 0.93
C ASP A 211 13.93 11.44 -0.06
N ALA A 212 14.44 12.58 -0.49
CA ALA A 212 15.60 12.65 -1.40
C ALA A 212 16.85 12.01 -0.79
N ILE A 213 17.09 12.20 0.51
CA ILE A 213 18.21 11.59 1.24
C ILE A 213 18.01 10.09 1.39
N ASN A 214 16.85 9.67 1.86
CA ASN A 214 16.54 8.25 2.10
C ASN A 214 16.31 7.48 0.79
N SER A 215 15.90 8.21 -0.25
CA SER A 215 15.65 7.69 -1.59
C SER A 215 16.89 7.68 -2.49
N GLY A 216 17.82 8.61 -2.31
CA GLY A 216 19.10 8.66 -3.03
C GLY A 216 20.03 7.50 -2.69
N GLY A 217 19.54 6.59 -1.86
CA GLY A 217 20.30 5.49 -1.28
C GLY A 217 21.24 6.03 -0.22
N SER A 218 21.14 5.54 0.99
CA SER A 218 22.32 5.40 1.81
C SER A 218 23.24 4.38 1.11
N ASP A 219 23.89 4.76 0.02
CA ASP A 219 24.87 3.92 -0.68
C ASP A 219 26.06 3.58 0.22
N GLY A 220 25.97 3.83 1.52
CA GLY A 220 27.05 3.68 2.47
C GLY A 220 26.71 3.04 3.82
N GLU A 221 25.49 3.06 4.31
CA GLU A 221 25.19 2.47 5.62
C GLU A 221 24.67 1.04 5.49
N THR A 222 25.37 0.11 6.16
CA THR A 222 24.93 -1.28 6.26
C THR A 222 23.70 -1.33 7.17
N PRO A 223 22.59 -1.97 6.76
CA PRO A 223 21.40 -2.09 7.60
C PRO A 223 21.72 -2.86 8.87
N GLU A 224 21.27 -2.38 10.01
CA GLU A 224 21.35 -3.09 11.28
C GLU A 224 20.03 -3.84 11.50
N PHE A 225 20.11 -5.17 11.51
CA PHE A 225 19.00 -6.02 11.93
C PHE A 225 19.14 -6.33 13.42
N VAL A 226 18.08 -6.10 14.17
CA VAL A 226 18.05 -6.42 15.60
C VAL A 226 17.96 -7.94 15.74
N VAL A 227 18.94 -8.53 16.43
CA VAL A 227 18.86 -9.96 16.76
C VAL A 227 17.74 -10.16 17.78
N VAL A 228 16.72 -10.89 17.38
CA VAL A 228 15.60 -11.27 18.22
C VAL A 228 15.73 -12.76 18.50
N ASP A 229 16.02 -13.12 19.75
CA ASP A 229 16.00 -14.52 20.15
C ASP A 229 14.61 -15.09 19.88
N SER A 230 14.55 -16.11 19.06
CA SER A 230 13.34 -16.91 18.88
C SER A 230 13.05 -17.56 20.23
N ALA A 231 12.16 -16.95 21.04
CA ALA A 231 11.69 -17.60 22.23
C ALA A 231 10.98 -18.89 21.79
N ALA A 232 11.57 -20.02 22.18
CA ALA A 232 10.89 -21.30 22.07
C ALA A 232 9.50 -21.16 22.69
N ALA A 233 8.48 -21.67 22.02
CA ALA A 233 7.14 -21.76 22.57
C ALA A 233 7.25 -22.33 24.01
N PRO A 234 6.52 -21.77 25.00
CA PRO A 234 6.55 -22.32 26.33
C PRO A 234 6.14 -23.79 26.24
N ALA A 235 7.03 -24.67 26.68
CA ALA A 235 6.67 -26.07 26.85
C ALA A 235 5.43 -26.10 27.77
N GLU A 236 4.32 -26.64 27.29
CA GLU A 236 3.13 -26.87 28.10
C GLU A 236 3.56 -27.68 29.33
N SER A 237 3.49 -27.05 30.49
CA SER A 237 3.65 -27.72 31.76
C SER A 237 2.42 -28.56 32.01
N SER A 238 2.51 -29.84 31.68
CA SER A 238 1.53 -30.83 32.09
C SER A 238 1.47 -30.89 33.63
N PRO A 239 0.31 -30.84 34.28
CA PRO A 239 0.19 -31.09 35.70
C PRO A 239 0.44 -32.58 35.97
N GLU A 240 1.45 -32.88 36.77
CA GLU A 240 1.62 -34.21 37.38
C GLU A 240 0.40 -34.56 38.18
N THR A 241 -0.32 -35.58 37.77
CA THR A 241 -1.28 -36.25 38.64
C THR A 241 -0.95 -37.73 38.70
N SER A 242 -0.68 -38.15 39.94
CA SER A 242 -0.31 -39.51 40.33
C SER A 242 -1.36 -40.57 40.03
N SER A 243 -0.95 -41.64 39.40
CA SER A 243 -1.16 -43.12 39.34
C SER A 243 -2.31 -43.79 40.17
N PRO A 244 -2.67 -45.07 39.93
CA PRO A 244 -2.48 -45.92 38.78
C PRO A 244 -3.77 -46.74 38.38
N ALA A 245 -3.91 -47.12 37.13
CA ALA A 245 -4.59 -48.36 36.73
C ALA A 245 -4.14 -48.76 35.30
N GLU A 246 -3.69 -49.99 35.16
CA GLU A 246 -3.40 -50.68 33.90
C GLU A 246 -4.66 -50.77 33.04
N GLU A 247 -4.59 -50.13 31.87
CA GLU A 247 -5.45 -50.50 30.72
C GLU A 247 -4.62 -50.35 29.45
N THR A 248 -4.68 -51.40 28.62
CA THR A 248 -3.92 -51.61 27.38
C THR A 248 -4.03 -50.39 26.46
N ALA A 249 -2.89 -49.75 26.21
CA ALA A 249 -2.75 -48.61 25.29
C ALA A 249 -3.00 -49.04 23.82
N PRO A 250 -3.73 -48.25 23.05
CA PRO A 250 -3.66 -48.34 21.57
C PRO A 250 -2.26 -47.96 21.15
N ALA A 251 -1.74 -48.56 20.06
CA ALA A 251 -0.42 -48.27 19.53
C ALA A 251 -0.21 -46.78 19.33
N GLU A 252 0.83 -46.22 19.94
CA GLU A 252 1.31 -44.85 19.67
C GLU A 252 1.57 -44.74 18.18
N THR A 253 0.78 -43.93 17.50
CA THR A 253 1.05 -43.52 16.14
C THR A 253 2.34 -42.63 16.25
N GLU A 254 3.44 -43.07 15.65
CA GLU A 254 4.66 -42.29 15.57
C GLU A 254 4.31 -40.91 15.04
N ALA A 255 4.65 -39.83 15.80
CA ALA A 255 4.41 -38.46 15.40
C ALA A 255 5.17 -38.18 14.09
N VAL A 256 4.46 -37.77 13.06
CA VAL A 256 5.06 -37.41 11.77
C VAL A 256 5.98 -36.20 11.98
N VAL A 257 7.29 -36.39 11.76
CA VAL A 257 8.26 -35.30 11.82
C VAL A 257 8.34 -34.62 10.45
N TYR A 258 7.85 -33.40 10.36
CA TYR A 258 7.92 -32.60 9.15
C TYR A 258 9.26 -31.89 9.02
N GLY A 259 9.85 -31.87 7.82
CA GLY A 259 11.06 -31.11 7.51
C GLY A 259 10.77 -29.60 7.37
N ASP A 260 11.82 -28.82 7.27
CA ASP A 260 11.72 -27.36 7.12
C ASP A 260 11.45 -26.94 5.67
N ASN A 261 10.81 -25.78 5.49
CA ASN A 261 10.65 -25.11 4.20
C ASN A 261 11.91 -24.28 3.92
N VAL A 262 12.96 -24.92 3.41
CA VAL A 262 14.25 -24.30 3.08
C VAL A 262 14.75 -24.75 1.71
N MET A 263 15.49 -23.85 1.07
CA MET A 263 16.28 -24.16 -0.12
C MET A 263 17.74 -24.42 0.29
N ASP A 264 18.48 -25.16 -0.54
CA ASP A 264 19.91 -25.41 -0.35
C ASP A 264 20.73 -24.17 -0.74
N ILE A 265 20.79 -23.19 0.16
CA ILE A 265 21.52 -21.94 -0.01
C ILE A 265 22.69 -21.87 0.97
N ASP A 266 23.93 -21.92 0.46
CA ASP A 266 25.12 -21.68 1.27
C ASP A 266 25.33 -20.17 1.48
N PHE A 267 24.67 -19.63 2.50
CA PHE A 267 24.80 -18.21 2.86
C PHE A 267 26.24 -17.82 3.27
N ASN A 268 27.03 -18.75 3.83
CA ASN A 268 28.43 -18.46 4.18
C ASN A 268 29.27 -18.26 2.93
N ALA A 269 29.11 -19.12 1.93
CA ALA A 269 29.77 -18.95 0.65
C ALA A 269 29.29 -17.69 -0.09
N LEU A 270 27.99 -17.37 -0.06
CA LEU A 270 27.45 -16.13 -0.64
C LEU A 270 28.11 -14.90 0.00
N ILE A 271 28.15 -14.83 1.33
CA ILE A 271 28.78 -13.74 2.09
C ILE A 271 30.28 -13.62 1.78
N ALA A 272 30.97 -14.73 1.66
CA ALA A 272 32.40 -14.74 1.33
C ALA A 272 32.70 -14.27 -0.10
N ASN A 273 31.79 -14.50 -1.03
CA ASN A 273 31.94 -14.16 -2.45
C ASN A 273 31.48 -12.75 -2.82
N THR A 274 30.67 -12.10 -1.98
CA THR A 274 30.21 -10.72 -2.25
C THR A 274 31.01 -9.69 -1.47
N GLY A 275 31.49 -8.64 -2.13
CA GLY A 275 32.16 -7.49 -1.49
C GLY A 275 31.18 -6.42 -0.97
N ASN A 276 29.87 -6.64 -1.03
CA ASN A 276 28.85 -5.66 -0.64
C ASN A 276 28.38 -5.92 0.80
N SER A 277 28.71 -5.02 1.72
CA SER A 277 28.35 -5.15 3.13
C SER A 277 26.84 -5.21 3.39
N ARG A 278 26.02 -4.53 2.57
CA ARG A 278 24.54 -4.55 2.69
C ARG A 278 23.98 -5.91 2.28
N ILE A 279 24.47 -6.50 1.18
CA ILE A 279 24.09 -7.87 0.77
C ILE A 279 24.49 -8.86 1.87
N ASN A 280 25.69 -8.69 2.45
CA ASN A 280 26.15 -9.53 3.56
C ASN A 280 25.24 -9.42 4.78
N ALA A 281 24.83 -8.21 5.16
CA ALA A 281 23.91 -8.00 6.29
C ALA A 281 22.55 -8.65 6.05
N VAL A 282 21.98 -8.52 4.85
CA VAL A 282 20.73 -9.20 4.46
C VAL A 282 20.90 -10.72 4.52
N SER A 283 22.00 -11.26 3.98
CA SER A 283 22.29 -12.69 3.99
C SER A 283 22.47 -13.24 5.41
N GLN A 284 23.15 -12.50 6.28
CA GLN A 284 23.29 -12.83 7.70
C GLN A 284 21.95 -12.82 8.42
N TYR A 285 21.11 -11.81 8.17
CA TYR A 285 19.77 -11.75 8.73
C TYR A 285 18.92 -12.96 8.30
N VAL A 286 18.83 -13.23 7.00
CA VAL A 286 18.05 -14.39 6.49
C VAL A 286 18.57 -15.70 7.06
N SER A 287 19.88 -15.92 7.09
CA SER A 287 20.46 -17.16 7.61
C SER A 287 20.22 -17.36 9.11
N SER A 288 19.98 -16.27 9.86
CA SER A 288 19.69 -16.32 11.30
C SER A 288 18.22 -16.62 11.62
N LEU A 289 17.31 -16.53 10.63
CA LEU A 289 15.91 -16.80 10.85
C LEU A 289 15.62 -18.30 10.97
N THR A 290 14.68 -18.65 11.85
CA THR A 290 14.12 -20.00 11.93
C THR A 290 13.17 -20.22 10.77
N PRO A 291 13.36 -21.24 9.93
CA PRO A 291 12.43 -21.54 8.85
C PRO A 291 11.12 -22.11 9.38
N SER A 292 10.01 -21.91 8.65
CA SER A 292 8.77 -22.60 8.93
C SER A 292 8.88 -24.08 8.60
N LYS A 293 8.18 -24.92 9.35
CA LYS A 293 8.09 -26.35 9.06
C LYS A 293 7.01 -26.63 8.02
N LYS A 294 7.20 -27.70 7.27
CA LYS A 294 6.15 -28.36 6.53
C LYS A 294 5.11 -28.89 7.52
N ASN A 295 3.89 -29.12 7.06
CA ASN A 295 2.77 -29.57 7.88
C ASN A 295 1.87 -30.55 7.13
N GLU A 296 0.79 -30.98 7.73
CA GLU A 296 -0.15 -31.96 7.14
C GLU A 296 -0.80 -31.48 5.83
N TYR A 297 -0.82 -30.18 5.57
CA TYR A 297 -1.36 -29.58 4.34
C TYR A 297 -0.31 -29.40 3.24
N THR A 298 0.97 -29.69 3.51
CA THR A 298 2.04 -29.55 2.51
C THR A 298 1.76 -30.43 1.29
N GLY A 299 1.63 -29.81 0.13
CA GLY A 299 1.38 -30.48 -1.13
C GLY A 299 -0.07 -30.93 -1.35
N MET A 300 -1.04 -30.48 -0.55
CA MET A 300 -2.45 -30.85 -0.74
C MET A 300 -3.01 -30.43 -2.11
N PHE A 301 -2.39 -29.42 -2.75
CA PHE A 301 -2.72 -28.95 -4.09
C PHE A 301 -1.65 -29.30 -5.13
N ALA A 302 -0.71 -30.21 -4.83
CA ALA A 302 0.32 -30.61 -5.79
C ALA A 302 -0.30 -31.12 -7.09
N GLY A 303 0.14 -30.54 -8.22
CA GLY A 303 -0.36 -30.89 -9.56
C GLY A 303 -1.73 -30.30 -9.95
N LYS A 304 -2.41 -29.58 -9.05
CA LYS A 304 -3.67 -28.89 -9.36
C LYS A 304 -3.44 -27.59 -10.11
N ASN A 305 -4.44 -27.15 -10.85
CA ASN A 305 -4.47 -25.84 -11.49
C ASN A 305 -4.54 -24.70 -10.45
N LEU A 306 -3.94 -23.55 -10.74
CA LEU A 306 -4.03 -22.34 -9.93
C LEU A 306 -4.64 -21.19 -10.74
N ILE A 307 -5.62 -20.52 -10.16
CA ILE A 307 -6.14 -19.22 -10.62
C ILE A 307 -5.99 -18.24 -9.45
N LEU A 308 -5.08 -17.29 -9.58
CA LEU A 308 -4.84 -16.24 -8.61
C LEU A 308 -5.44 -14.91 -9.10
N ILE A 309 -6.33 -14.32 -8.31
CA ILE A 309 -7.09 -13.13 -8.66
C ILE A 309 -6.78 -12.01 -7.65
N THR A 310 -6.26 -10.90 -8.14
CA THR A 310 -6.24 -9.65 -7.38
C THR A 310 -7.49 -8.85 -7.74
N ALA A 311 -8.39 -8.68 -6.76
CA ALA A 311 -9.70 -8.09 -6.95
C ALA A 311 -9.69 -6.60 -6.58
N GLU A 312 -9.98 -5.75 -7.58
CA GLU A 312 -9.99 -4.29 -7.46
C GLU A 312 -10.99 -3.81 -6.41
N ALA A 313 -10.49 -3.10 -5.39
CA ALA A 313 -11.26 -2.46 -4.31
C ALA A 313 -12.27 -3.40 -3.62
N PHE A 314 -11.98 -4.70 -3.57
CA PHE A 314 -12.88 -5.69 -2.97
C PHE A 314 -12.89 -5.55 -1.44
N ALA A 315 -14.09 -5.59 -0.85
CA ALA A 315 -14.29 -5.57 0.58
C ALA A 315 -15.13 -6.78 1.03
N LYS A 316 -14.86 -7.30 2.22
CA LYS A 316 -15.61 -8.46 2.76
C LYS A 316 -17.12 -8.23 2.85
N GLN A 317 -17.56 -6.97 2.94
CA GLN A 317 -18.97 -6.57 2.96
C GLN A 317 -19.70 -6.83 1.63
N VAL A 318 -18.97 -7.12 0.57
CA VAL A 318 -19.53 -7.59 -0.70
C VAL A 318 -20.05 -9.02 -0.57
N ILE A 319 -19.43 -9.85 0.27
CA ILE A 319 -19.81 -11.26 0.46
C ILE A 319 -21.14 -11.35 1.21
N ASP A 320 -22.17 -11.77 0.52
CA ASP A 320 -23.54 -11.81 1.03
C ASP A 320 -24.27 -13.01 0.45
N PRO A 321 -24.97 -13.83 1.27
CA PRO A 321 -25.60 -15.08 0.80
C PRO A 321 -26.72 -14.88 -0.23
N GLU A 322 -27.35 -13.71 -0.24
CA GLU A 322 -28.48 -13.43 -1.17
C GLU A 322 -28.01 -12.66 -2.40
N ARG A 323 -27.12 -11.67 -2.21
CA ARG A 323 -26.63 -10.78 -3.27
C ARG A 323 -25.49 -11.39 -4.07
N THR A 324 -24.53 -12.06 -3.39
CA THR A 324 -23.32 -12.61 -4.00
C THR A 324 -23.14 -14.08 -3.61
N PRO A 325 -24.06 -14.97 -3.99
CA PRO A 325 -24.09 -16.37 -3.52
C PRO A 325 -22.85 -17.17 -3.94
N THR A 326 -22.22 -16.85 -5.07
CA THR A 326 -21.01 -17.53 -5.51
C THR A 326 -19.81 -17.15 -4.65
N LEU A 327 -19.57 -15.87 -4.42
CA LEU A 327 -18.52 -15.40 -3.52
C LEU A 327 -18.76 -15.91 -2.09
N TYR A 328 -20.00 -15.93 -1.64
CA TYR A 328 -20.37 -16.51 -0.35
C TYR A 328 -20.08 -18.02 -0.28
N ARG A 329 -20.45 -18.81 -1.32
CA ARG A 329 -20.08 -20.23 -1.43
C ARG A 329 -18.57 -20.40 -1.35
N MET A 330 -17.81 -19.65 -2.15
CA MET A 330 -16.35 -19.73 -2.18
C MET A 330 -15.73 -19.42 -0.81
N ALA A 331 -16.18 -18.37 -0.15
CA ALA A 331 -15.65 -17.95 1.17
C ALA A 331 -16.02 -18.92 2.30
N THR A 332 -17.18 -19.59 2.23
CA THR A 332 -17.68 -20.44 3.31
C THR A 332 -17.43 -21.93 3.08
N LYS A 333 -17.20 -22.35 1.84
CA LYS A 333 -16.92 -23.75 1.46
C LYS A 333 -15.47 -24.01 1.09
N GLY A 334 -14.68 -22.98 0.86
CA GLY A 334 -13.23 -23.02 0.75
C GLY A 334 -12.54 -23.05 2.11
N ILE A 335 -11.28 -22.59 2.16
CA ILE A 335 -10.58 -22.31 3.42
C ILE A 335 -11.16 -21.03 4.01
N GLN A 336 -11.73 -21.10 5.20
CA GLN A 336 -12.38 -19.99 5.87
C GLN A 336 -11.35 -19.19 6.68
N PHE A 337 -11.09 -17.94 6.29
CA PHE A 337 -10.24 -17.01 7.03
C PHE A 337 -11.12 -16.05 7.82
N THR A 338 -11.06 -16.10 9.15
CA THR A 338 -11.93 -15.27 10.01
C THR A 338 -11.32 -13.92 10.37
N ASP A 339 -10.00 -13.77 10.20
CA ASP A 339 -9.24 -12.60 10.63
C ASP A 339 -8.18 -12.20 9.58
N TYR A 340 -8.64 -11.91 8.36
CA TYR A 340 -7.78 -11.51 7.24
C TYR A 340 -7.69 -9.99 7.10
N TYR A 341 -6.51 -9.51 6.73
CA TYR A 341 -6.19 -8.09 6.52
C TYR A 341 -5.54 -7.85 5.17
N GLN A 342 -5.95 -6.75 4.53
CA GLN A 342 -5.26 -6.13 3.41
C GLN A 342 -4.75 -4.75 3.84
N PRO A 343 -3.56 -4.65 4.43
CA PRO A 343 -3.01 -3.36 4.80
C PRO A 343 -2.94 -2.40 3.62
N ALA A 344 -3.30 -1.15 3.85
CA ALA A 344 -3.09 -0.10 2.86
C ALA A 344 -1.60 0.24 2.80
N TRP A 345 -0.95 -0.11 1.69
CA TRP A 345 0.50 0.04 1.50
C TRP A 345 0.91 1.45 1.02
N GLY A 346 0.04 2.45 1.20
CA GLY A 346 0.30 3.84 0.83
C GLY A 346 0.28 4.09 -0.67
N GLY A 347 -0.35 3.23 -1.43
CA GLY A 347 -0.49 3.33 -2.87
C GLY A 347 -1.84 2.78 -3.33
N SER A 348 -1.99 2.73 -4.61
CA SER A 348 -3.16 2.21 -5.27
C SER A 348 -3.02 0.70 -5.53
N THR A 349 -3.79 0.21 -6.46
CA THR A 349 -3.82 -1.15 -7.01
C THR A 349 -2.43 -1.82 -7.10
N THR A 350 -1.40 -1.11 -7.61
CA THR A 350 -0.07 -1.72 -7.83
C THR A 350 0.65 -2.15 -6.56
N THR A 351 0.43 -1.50 -5.41
CA THR A 351 1.05 -1.89 -4.14
C THR A 351 0.35 -3.08 -3.51
N GLY A 352 -0.97 -3.15 -3.62
CA GLY A 352 -1.73 -4.32 -3.21
C GLY A 352 -1.45 -5.53 -4.11
N GLU A 353 -1.43 -5.34 -5.44
CA GLU A 353 -1.01 -6.34 -6.40
C GLU A 353 0.40 -6.88 -6.08
N PHE A 354 1.36 -5.99 -5.80
CA PHE A 354 2.72 -6.36 -5.39
C PHE A 354 2.71 -7.25 -4.13
N SER A 355 1.97 -6.87 -3.10
CA SER A 355 1.90 -7.63 -1.85
C SER A 355 1.31 -9.03 -2.06
N ASN A 356 0.27 -9.16 -2.89
CA ASN A 356 -0.40 -10.42 -3.18
C ASN A 356 0.49 -11.42 -3.93
N VAL A 357 1.33 -10.94 -4.87
CA VAL A 357 2.05 -11.83 -5.81
C VAL A 357 3.53 -11.97 -5.50
N ILE A 358 4.16 -11.04 -4.77
CA ILE A 358 5.60 -11.05 -4.49
C ILE A 358 5.90 -11.41 -3.02
N GLY A 359 4.97 -11.18 -2.10
CA GLY A 359 5.13 -11.54 -0.69
C GLY A 359 6.15 -10.68 0.07
N LEU A 360 6.39 -9.45 -0.39
CA LEU A 360 7.25 -8.45 0.24
C LEU A 360 6.46 -7.18 0.55
N VAL A 361 6.89 -6.40 1.55
CA VAL A 361 6.38 -5.06 1.81
C VAL A 361 6.76 -4.14 0.65
N PRO A 362 5.83 -3.44 0.00
CA PRO A 362 6.17 -2.47 -1.05
C PRO A 362 7.08 -1.37 -0.50
N ALA A 363 8.27 -1.21 -1.09
CA ALA A 363 9.26 -0.23 -0.62
C ALA A 363 9.05 1.16 -1.22
N ASP A 364 8.46 1.25 -2.39
CA ASP A 364 8.27 2.50 -3.13
C ASP A 364 6.84 2.55 -3.68
N VAL A 365 6.05 3.41 -3.08
CA VAL A 365 4.63 3.61 -3.41
C VAL A 365 4.48 3.97 -4.89
N GLY A 366 3.74 3.15 -5.64
CA GLY A 366 3.43 3.38 -7.06
C GLY A 366 4.51 2.95 -8.07
N MET A 367 5.74 2.63 -7.64
CA MET A 367 6.81 2.16 -8.55
C MET A 367 7.32 0.76 -8.21
N CYS A 368 6.87 0.17 -7.09
CA CYS A 368 7.35 -1.11 -6.57
C CYS A 368 7.26 -2.24 -7.60
N MET A 369 6.15 -2.38 -8.30
CA MET A 369 5.96 -3.39 -9.34
C MET A 369 6.94 -3.19 -10.51
N LYS A 370 7.12 -1.95 -10.99
CA LYS A 370 8.06 -1.64 -12.07
C LYS A 370 9.52 -1.92 -11.68
N GLN A 371 9.89 -1.64 -10.43
CA GLN A 371 11.25 -1.87 -9.93
C GLN A 371 11.51 -3.35 -9.65
N ALA A 372 10.53 -4.06 -9.13
CA ALA A 372 10.65 -5.48 -8.80
C ALA A 372 11.05 -6.33 -10.01
N VAL A 373 10.54 -6.01 -11.20
CA VAL A 373 10.82 -6.78 -12.42
C VAL A 373 12.24 -6.67 -12.97
N TYR A 374 13.08 -5.82 -12.39
CA TYR A 374 14.51 -5.76 -12.74
C TYR A 374 15.37 -6.78 -11.96
N GLN A 375 14.76 -7.71 -11.24
CA GLN A 375 15.40 -8.82 -10.56
C GLN A 375 14.68 -10.14 -10.87
N ASP A 376 15.33 -11.26 -10.60
CA ASP A 376 14.71 -12.59 -10.73
C ASP A 376 13.81 -12.88 -9.50
N LEU A 377 12.51 -12.81 -9.68
CA LEU A 377 11.51 -13.03 -8.63
C LEU A 377 11.12 -14.53 -8.54
N PHE A 378 12.11 -15.40 -8.46
CA PHE A 378 12.01 -16.85 -8.58
C PHE A 378 11.05 -17.53 -7.57
N LEU A 379 10.59 -16.81 -6.54
CA LEU A 379 9.63 -17.30 -5.54
C LEU A 379 8.17 -17.02 -5.90
N THR A 380 7.87 -16.18 -6.91
CA THR A 380 6.46 -15.97 -7.32
C THR A 380 5.82 -17.25 -7.83
N MET A 381 4.50 -17.38 -7.65
CA MET A 381 3.79 -18.59 -8.11
C MET A 381 4.00 -18.86 -9.60
N GLY A 382 3.99 -17.81 -10.44
CA GLY A 382 4.28 -17.95 -11.86
C GLY A 382 5.62 -18.65 -12.13
N HIS A 383 6.72 -18.18 -11.52
CA HIS A 383 8.05 -18.79 -11.70
C HIS A 383 8.15 -20.19 -11.10
N GLN A 384 7.56 -20.42 -9.92
CA GLN A 384 7.63 -21.73 -9.28
C GLN A 384 6.87 -22.79 -10.07
N LEU A 385 5.66 -22.47 -10.57
CA LEU A 385 4.84 -23.40 -11.35
C LEU A 385 5.34 -23.54 -12.79
N GLN A 386 5.93 -22.48 -13.39
CA GLN A 386 6.59 -22.58 -14.70
C GLN A 386 7.71 -23.63 -14.70
N LYS A 387 8.47 -23.76 -13.61
CA LYS A 387 9.50 -24.80 -13.46
C LYS A 387 8.93 -26.25 -13.43
N LEU A 388 7.62 -26.38 -13.24
CA LEU A 388 6.88 -27.63 -13.23
C LEU A 388 6.04 -27.83 -14.51
N ASP A 389 6.37 -27.10 -15.59
CA ASP A 389 5.74 -27.16 -16.90
C ASP A 389 4.25 -26.80 -16.92
N TYR A 390 3.78 -25.94 -15.98
CA TYR A 390 2.43 -25.40 -16.04
C TYR A 390 2.27 -24.43 -17.22
N TYR A 391 1.15 -24.55 -17.94
CA TYR A 391 0.75 -23.47 -18.84
C TYR A 391 0.50 -22.20 -18.01
N SER A 392 1.07 -21.05 -18.39
CA SER A 392 0.96 -19.83 -17.60
C SER A 392 0.55 -18.62 -18.42
N ALA A 393 -0.46 -17.89 -17.91
CA ALA A 393 -0.91 -16.64 -18.50
C ALA A 393 -1.43 -15.66 -17.44
N ALA A 394 -1.26 -14.37 -17.69
CA ALA A 394 -1.83 -13.31 -16.91
C ALA A 394 -2.78 -12.45 -17.75
N TYR A 395 -3.90 -12.02 -17.15
CA TYR A 395 -4.96 -11.31 -17.83
C TYR A 395 -5.34 -10.02 -17.11
N HIS A 396 -5.70 -8.99 -17.90
CA HIS A 396 -6.24 -7.74 -17.41
C HIS A 396 -7.24 -7.17 -18.41
N ASN A 397 -8.40 -6.76 -17.94
CA ASN A 397 -9.48 -6.29 -18.82
C ASN A 397 -9.33 -4.84 -19.32
N HIS A 398 -8.27 -4.13 -18.93
CA HIS A 398 -7.93 -2.80 -19.42
C HIS A 398 -6.77 -2.84 -20.43
N PHE A 399 -6.11 -1.70 -20.69
CA PHE A 399 -4.99 -1.61 -21.62
C PHE A 399 -3.74 -2.36 -21.12
N ALA A 400 -3.02 -3.00 -22.04
CA ALA A 400 -1.84 -3.81 -21.71
C ALA A 400 -0.68 -3.01 -21.08
N ASP A 401 -0.53 -1.75 -21.44
CA ASP A 401 0.52 -0.85 -20.95
C ASP A 401 0.13 -0.08 -19.68
N PHE A 402 -1.11 -0.25 -19.21
CA PHE A 402 -1.54 0.33 -17.94
C PHE A 402 -0.68 -0.21 -16.79
N TYR A 403 0.02 0.67 -16.09
CA TYR A 403 1.07 0.35 -15.11
C TYR A 403 2.23 -0.51 -15.65
N ASP A 404 2.48 -0.52 -16.98
CA ASP A 404 3.47 -1.37 -17.65
C ASP A 404 3.24 -2.89 -17.40
N ARG A 405 2.00 -3.36 -17.20
CA ARG A 405 1.69 -4.77 -16.91
C ARG A 405 2.16 -5.71 -18.01
N ASN A 406 2.14 -5.29 -19.27
CA ASN A 406 2.71 -6.04 -20.39
C ASN A 406 4.21 -6.37 -20.22
N LYS A 407 4.93 -5.64 -19.38
CA LYS A 407 6.34 -5.86 -19.08
C LYS A 407 6.53 -6.54 -17.72
N THR A 408 5.68 -6.19 -16.74
CA THR A 408 5.84 -6.67 -15.36
C THR A 408 5.40 -8.12 -15.21
N HIS A 409 4.27 -8.50 -15.77
CA HIS A 409 3.69 -9.84 -15.52
C HIS A 409 4.48 -10.97 -16.17
N THR A 410 5.08 -10.74 -17.34
CA THR A 410 6.01 -11.72 -17.94
C THR A 410 7.30 -11.91 -17.11
N LYS A 411 7.62 -10.93 -16.21
CA LYS A 411 8.73 -11.03 -15.27
C LYS A 411 8.35 -11.65 -13.94
N LEU A 412 7.07 -11.93 -13.72
CA LEU A 412 6.56 -12.70 -12.60
C LEU A 412 6.43 -14.19 -12.91
N GLY A 413 6.91 -14.64 -14.09
CA GLY A 413 6.88 -16.04 -14.52
C GLY A 413 5.64 -16.45 -15.31
N TYR A 414 4.88 -15.48 -15.84
CA TYR A 414 3.78 -15.78 -16.77
C TYR A 414 4.29 -15.68 -18.23
N ASP A 415 4.11 -16.74 -19.02
CA ASP A 415 4.58 -16.81 -20.40
C ASP A 415 3.88 -15.79 -21.30
N ARG A 416 2.64 -15.44 -20.97
CA ARG A 416 1.80 -14.53 -21.73
C ARG A 416 1.13 -13.51 -20.82
N PHE A 417 1.02 -12.28 -21.29
CA PHE A 417 0.15 -11.27 -20.71
C PHE A 417 -0.86 -10.83 -21.78
N LEU A 418 -2.14 -10.99 -21.48
CA LEU A 418 -3.25 -10.69 -22.38
C LEU A 418 -4.15 -9.60 -21.76
N ALA A 419 -4.55 -8.66 -22.62
CA ALA A 419 -5.35 -7.52 -22.18
C ALA A 419 -6.28 -7.06 -23.31
N ARG A 420 -7.12 -6.07 -23.04
CA ARG A 420 -7.96 -5.45 -24.06
C ARG A 420 -7.07 -4.98 -25.24
N TYR A 421 -7.41 -5.35 -26.47
CA TYR A 421 -6.65 -5.16 -27.70
C TYR A 421 -5.31 -5.94 -27.75
N GLY A 422 -5.19 -7.02 -27.01
CA GLY A 422 -4.02 -7.87 -27.01
C GLY A 422 -4.33 -9.27 -26.48
N GLY A 423 -5.34 -9.94 -27.04
CA GLY A 423 -5.82 -11.26 -26.65
C GLY A 423 -7.18 -11.29 -25.97
N LEU A 424 -7.75 -10.12 -25.63
CA LEU A 424 -9.09 -9.95 -25.07
C LEU A 424 -9.89 -8.92 -25.90
N GLU A 425 -9.91 -9.08 -27.23
CA GLU A 425 -10.52 -8.14 -28.17
C GLU A 425 -12.05 -8.00 -28.04
N GLY A 426 -12.72 -8.95 -27.36
CA GLY A 426 -14.16 -8.96 -27.16
C GLY A 426 -14.64 -8.08 -26.01
N ILE A 427 -13.74 -7.52 -25.19
CA ILE A 427 -14.11 -6.68 -24.04
C ILE A 427 -14.72 -5.36 -24.54
N THR A 428 -15.90 -5.05 -24.00
CA THR A 428 -16.62 -3.80 -24.27
C THR A 428 -15.83 -2.59 -23.76
N PRO A 429 -15.54 -1.58 -24.63
CA PRO A 429 -14.71 -0.43 -24.26
C PRO A 429 -15.53 0.60 -23.45
N VAL A 430 -15.74 0.33 -22.18
CA VAL A 430 -16.37 1.22 -21.18
C VAL A 430 -15.40 1.40 -20.00
N TRP A 431 -15.69 2.30 -19.07
CA TRP A 431 -14.90 2.48 -17.87
C TRP A 431 -15.75 2.37 -16.60
N PRO A 432 -15.37 1.53 -15.64
CA PRO A 432 -14.42 0.41 -15.77
C PRO A 432 -14.99 -0.69 -16.67
N GLU A 433 -14.11 -1.54 -17.22
CA GLU A 433 -14.46 -2.68 -18.03
C GLU A 433 -15.02 -3.84 -17.19
N SER A 434 -15.67 -4.80 -17.87
CA SER A 434 -16.32 -5.95 -17.26
C SER A 434 -15.34 -7.06 -16.91
N ASP A 435 -15.33 -7.51 -15.66
CA ASP A 435 -14.60 -8.70 -15.22
C ASP A 435 -15.27 -9.99 -15.74
N LEU A 436 -16.60 -9.98 -15.88
CA LEU A 436 -17.33 -11.10 -16.48
C LEU A 436 -16.89 -11.33 -17.93
N GLU A 437 -16.81 -10.26 -18.74
CA GLU A 437 -16.34 -10.40 -20.14
C GLU A 437 -14.89 -10.91 -20.18
N MET A 438 -14.03 -10.48 -19.25
CA MET A 438 -12.66 -11.00 -19.16
C MET A 438 -12.64 -12.51 -18.92
N ILE A 439 -13.41 -13.00 -17.96
CA ILE A 439 -13.51 -14.43 -17.66
C ILE A 439 -14.06 -15.21 -18.86
N ASP A 440 -15.18 -14.77 -19.43
CA ASP A 440 -15.84 -15.46 -20.53
C ASP A 440 -14.96 -15.59 -21.78
N ILE A 441 -14.10 -14.60 -22.04
CA ILE A 441 -13.19 -14.59 -23.19
C ILE A 441 -11.92 -15.39 -22.90
N SER A 442 -11.40 -15.35 -21.66
CA SER A 442 -10.09 -15.92 -21.33
C SER A 442 -10.15 -17.41 -20.97
N VAL A 443 -11.17 -17.86 -20.24
CA VAL A 443 -11.27 -19.27 -19.77
C VAL A 443 -11.16 -20.27 -20.93
N PRO A 444 -11.84 -20.09 -22.07
CA PRO A 444 -11.69 -20.99 -23.23
C PRO A 444 -10.26 -21.05 -23.79
N GLN A 445 -9.38 -20.11 -23.47
CA GLN A 445 -8.01 -20.09 -23.99
C GLN A 445 -7.07 -21.03 -23.25
N TYR A 446 -7.42 -21.42 -21.99
CA TYR A 446 -6.53 -22.21 -21.14
C TYR A 446 -7.18 -23.45 -20.47
N ILE A 447 -8.50 -23.56 -20.49
CA ILE A 447 -9.20 -24.61 -19.72
C ILE A 447 -8.75 -26.02 -20.07
N ASP A 448 -8.32 -26.25 -21.31
CA ASP A 448 -7.78 -27.52 -21.80
C ASP A 448 -6.24 -27.65 -21.67
N GLN A 449 -5.56 -26.64 -21.07
CA GLN A 449 -4.09 -26.58 -20.97
C GLN A 449 -3.58 -27.01 -19.60
N GLN A 450 -4.14 -28.05 -19.00
CA GLN A 450 -3.79 -28.49 -17.65
C GLN A 450 -2.40 -29.16 -17.57
N PRO A 451 -1.64 -28.97 -16.46
CA PRO A 451 -1.92 -28.04 -15.39
C PRO A 451 -1.65 -26.59 -15.80
N PHE A 452 -2.44 -25.64 -15.31
CA PHE A 452 -2.26 -24.23 -15.61
C PHE A 452 -2.09 -23.36 -14.35
N SER A 453 -1.40 -22.23 -14.53
CA SER A 453 -1.23 -21.15 -13.56
C SER A 453 -1.70 -19.84 -14.19
N ILE A 454 -2.84 -19.35 -13.75
CA ILE A 454 -3.48 -18.16 -14.31
C ILE A 454 -3.50 -17.04 -13.27
N TYR A 455 -3.23 -15.83 -13.72
CA TYR A 455 -3.37 -14.62 -12.92
C TYR A 455 -4.39 -13.67 -13.53
N TYR A 456 -5.25 -13.11 -12.71
CA TYR A 456 -6.18 -12.06 -13.09
C TYR A 456 -5.99 -10.82 -12.23
N MET A 457 -5.87 -9.65 -12.88
CA MET A 457 -6.07 -8.35 -12.25
C MET A 457 -7.39 -7.79 -12.74
N THR A 458 -8.38 -7.66 -11.85
CA THR A 458 -9.72 -7.16 -12.19
C THR A 458 -9.77 -5.63 -12.22
N VAL A 459 -10.82 -5.04 -12.75
CA VAL A 459 -11.00 -3.58 -12.80
C VAL A 459 -12.43 -3.11 -12.56
N SER A 460 -13.43 -4.00 -12.60
CA SER A 460 -14.84 -3.60 -12.53
C SER A 460 -15.19 -2.87 -11.22
N GLY A 461 -14.52 -3.21 -10.13
CA GLY A 461 -14.63 -2.56 -8.82
C GLY A 461 -14.00 -1.18 -8.69
N HIS A 462 -13.41 -0.63 -9.77
CA HIS A 462 -12.66 0.62 -9.74
C HIS A 462 -13.52 1.83 -9.32
N CYS A 463 -12.87 2.81 -8.72
CA CYS A 463 -13.47 3.98 -8.08
C CYS A 463 -14.29 4.89 -9.00
N GLY A 464 -14.98 5.86 -8.37
CA GLY A 464 -15.93 6.75 -9.05
C GLY A 464 -17.37 6.25 -8.94
N TYR A 465 -17.75 5.67 -7.80
CA TYR A 465 -19.01 4.98 -7.56
C TYR A 465 -20.24 5.89 -7.71
N SER A 466 -20.68 6.03 -8.97
CA SER A 466 -21.88 6.78 -9.34
C SER A 466 -22.43 6.29 -10.68
N LEU A 467 -23.71 6.48 -10.89
CA LEU A 467 -24.37 6.12 -12.16
C LEU A 467 -23.79 6.89 -13.37
N LYS A 468 -23.11 8.01 -13.13
CA LYS A 468 -22.51 8.82 -14.18
C LYS A 468 -21.11 8.34 -14.56
N ALA A 469 -20.26 8.06 -13.58
CA ALA A 469 -18.83 7.84 -13.79
C ALA A 469 -18.47 6.35 -13.97
N ASN A 470 -19.20 5.43 -13.33
CA ASN A 470 -18.87 4.01 -13.33
C ASN A 470 -19.83 3.20 -14.18
N ALA A 471 -19.31 2.54 -15.21
CA ALA A 471 -20.12 1.75 -16.15
C ALA A 471 -20.72 0.49 -15.49
N MET A 472 -19.96 -0.17 -14.60
CA MET A 472 -20.43 -1.38 -13.92
C MET A 472 -21.45 -1.06 -12.84
N SER A 473 -21.28 0.06 -12.10
CA SER A 473 -22.33 0.57 -11.22
C SER A 473 -23.64 0.79 -11.96
N ARG A 474 -23.57 1.44 -13.12
CA ARG A 474 -24.75 1.71 -13.95
C ARG A 474 -25.38 0.45 -14.54
N LYS A 475 -24.55 -0.51 -14.97
CA LYS A 475 -24.99 -1.79 -15.55
C LYS A 475 -25.77 -2.63 -14.55
N ASN A 476 -25.27 -2.69 -13.31
CA ASN A 476 -25.74 -3.65 -12.31
C ASN A 476 -26.59 -3.00 -11.19
N TYR A 477 -26.89 -1.71 -11.28
CA TYR A 477 -27.57 -0.95 -10.21
C TYR A 477 -28.88 -1.57 -9.74
N ASP A 478 -29.70 -2.08 -10.68
CA ASP A 478 -31.00 -2.67 -10.40
C ASP A 478 -30.91 -4.10 -9.82
N LEU A 479 -29.73 -4.72 -9.86
CA LEU A 479 -29.47 -6.02 -9.24
C LEU A 479 -29.22 -5.93 -7.73
N VAL A 480 -28.96 -4.73 -7.22
CA VAL A 480 -28.62 -4.51 -5.81
C VAL A 480 -29.82 -3.95 -5.06
N ASP A 481 -30.37 -4.74 -4.14
CA ASP A 481 -31.30 -4.26 -3.12
C ASP A 481 -30.51 -3.73 -1.93
N TYR A 482 -30.49 -2.40 -1.76
CA TYR A 482 -29.76 -1.71 -0.71
C TYR A 482 -30.48 -0.44 -0.29
N ASP A 483 -30.85 -0.37 0.99
CA ASP A 483 -31.54 0.77 1.61
C ASP A 483 -30.54 1.71 2.31
N GLY A 484 -29.70 2.35 1.52
CA GLY A 484 -28.68 3.29 1.99
C GLY A 484 -28.33 4.32 0.92
N SER A 485 -27.12 4.88 1.01
CA SER A 485 -26.66 5.89 0.05
C SER A 485 -26.52 5.33 -1.37
N GLU A 486 -26.79 6.18 -2.38
CA GLU A 486 -26.56 5.84 -3.79
C GLU A 486 -25.10 5.46 -4.04
N THR A 487 -24.14 6.09 -3.35
CA THR A 487 -22.71 5.83 -3.51
C THR A 487 -22.35 4.41 -3.09
N VAL A 488 -22.81 3.95 -1.91
CA VAL A 488 -22.59 2.57 -1.46
C VAL A 488 -23.31 1.58 -2.37
N LYS A 489 -24.54 1.87 -2.77
CA LYS A 489 -25.26 1.03 -3.73
C LYS A 489 -24.53 0.92 -5.07
N CYS A 490 -23.96 2.01 -5.58
CA CYS A 490 -23.13 2.01 -6.78
C CYS A 490 -21.86 1.19 -6.62
N TYR A 491 -21.21 1.22 -5.45
CA TYR A 491 -20.07 0.36 -5.14
C TYR A 491 -20.45 -1.12 -5.17
N LEU A 492 -21.51 -1.49 -4.46
CA LEU A 492 -22.01 -2.87 -4.45
C LEU A 492 -22.40 -3.34 -5.86
N ALA A 493 -23.03 -2.47 -6.66
CA ALA A 493 -23.37 -2.75 -8.05
C ALA A 493 -22.13 -2.97 -8.94
N ALA A 494 -21.05 -2.22 -8.71
CA ALA A 494 -19.79 -2.46 -9.42
C ALA A 494 -19.19 -3.83 -9.06
N GLN A 495 -19.27 -4.23 -7.79
CA GLN A 495 -18.78 -5.53 -7.31
C GLN A 495 -19.65 -6.72 -7.74
N MET A 496 -20.90 -6.50 -8.16
CA MET A 496 -21.73 -7.55 -8.78
C MET A 496 -21.09 -8.12 -10.05
N GLU A 497 -20.24 -7.35 -10.72
CA GLU A 497 -19.53 -7.84 -11.90
C GLU A 497 -18.52 -8.93 -11.53
N LEU A 498 -17.84 -8.80 -10.38
CA LEU A 498 -16.96 -9.86 -9.85
C LEU A 498 -17.76 -11.11 -9.45
N GLU A 499 -18.92 -10.96 -8.83
CA GLU A 499 -19.81 -12.09 -8.51
C GLU A 499 -20.16 -12.89 -9.77
N MET A 500 -20.66 -12.21 -10.80
CA MET A 500 -21.02 -12.86 -12.07
C MET A 500 -19.81 -13.45 -12.79
N ALA A 501 -18.64 -12.83 -12.67
CA ALA A 501 -17.40 -13.38 -13.21
C ALA A 501 -17.02 -14.68 -12.52
N MET A 502 -17.15 -14.76 -11.19
CA MET A 502 -16.88 -15.98 -10.43
C MET A 502 -17.93 -17.07 -10.68
N GLU A 503 -19.19 -16.70 -10.80
CA GLU A 503 -20.26 -17.64 -11.20
C GLU A 503 -19.93 -18.28 -12.55
N SER A 504 -19.57 -17.48 -13.56
CA SER A 504 -19.20 -17.96 -14.87
C SER A 504 -17.93 -18.83 -14.83
N LEU A 505 -16.91 -18.44 -14.06
CA LEU A 505 -15.67 -19.20 -13.91
C LEU A 505 -15.94 -20.59 -13.32
N ILE A 506 -16.62 -20.64 -12.18
CA ILE A 506 -16.93 -21.93 -11.51
C ILE A 506 -17.78 -22.82 -12.42
N ARG A 507 -18.81 -22.28 -13.04
CA ARG A 507 -19.64 -23.04 -13.99
C ARG A 507 -18.81 -23.64 -15.13
N GLN A 508 -17.89 -22.87 -15.74
CA GLN A 508 -17.03 -23.39 -16.81
C GLN A 508 -16.08 -24.49 -16.29
N LEU A 509 -15.53 -24.37 -15.08
CA LEU A 509 -14.69 -25.40 -14.46
C LEU A 509 -15.48 -26.67 -14.10
N GLU A 510 -16.72 -26.51 -13.62
CA GLU A 510 -17.64 -27.62 -13.32
C GLU A 510 -18.06 -28.35 -14.62
N GLU A 511 -18.42 -27.61 -15.68
CA GLU A 511 -18.75 -28.17 -17.00
C GLU A 511 -17.57 -28.92 -17.63
N ALA A 512 -16.34 -28.46 -17.41
CA ALA A 512 -15.12 -29.14 -17.83
C ALA A 512 -14.73 -30.30 -16.92
N GLY A 513 -15.37 -30.47 -15.76
CA GLY A 513 -15.08 -31.54 -14.79
C GLY A 513 -13.76 -31.35 -14.02
N ILE A 514 -13.24 -30.13 -13.91
CA ILE A 514 -11.96 -29.80 -13.28
C ILE A 514 -12.07 -28.88 -12.08
N ALA A 515 -13.26 -28.61 -11.56
CA ALA A 515 -13.46 -27.75 -10.41
C ALA A 515 -12.74 -28.28 -9.15
N ASP A 516 -12.69 -29.60 -8.95
CA ASP A 516 -11.96 -30.25 -7.86
C ASP A 516 -10.43 -30.18 -8.05
N ASP A 517 -9.96 -30.02 -9.27
CA ASP A 517 -8.54 -29.94 -9.63
C ASP A 517 -8.07 -28.50 -9.89
N THR A 518 -8.91 -27.52 -9.56
CA THR A 518 -8.56 -26.11 -9.71
C THR A 518 -8.70 -25.36 -8.38
N VAL A 519 -7.65 -24.67 -8.00
CA VAL A 519 -7.61 -23.79 -6.82
C VAL A 519 -7.78 -22.35 -7.28
N ILE A 520 -8.80 -21.67 -6.75
CA ILE A 520 -9.06 -20.26 -6.99
C ILE A 520 -8.71 -19.47 -5.73
N VAL A 521 -7.87 -18.46 -5.88
CA VAL A 521 -7.45 -17.54 -4.80
C VAL A 521 -7.90 -16.14 -5.15
N ILE A 522 -8.67 -15.48 -4.28
CA ILE A 522 -9.10 -14.09 -4.45
C ILE A 522 -8.61 -13.29 -3.25
N SER A 523 -7.82 -12.26 -3.53
CA SER A 523 -7.37 -11.28 -2.54
C SER A 523 -7.66 -9.86 -3.05
N PRO A 524 -8.14 -8.93 -2.22
CA PRO A 524 -8.25 -7.53 -2.62
C PRO A 524 -6.86 -6.93 -2.88
N ASP A 525 -6.81 -5.90 -3.70
CA ASP A 525 -5.63 -5.03 -3.80
C ASP A 525 -5.58 -4.02 -2.67
N HIS A 526 -6.70 -3.42 -2.32
CA HIS A 526 -6.89 -2.47 -1.22
C HIS A 526 -8.36 -2.38 -0.80
N TYR A 527 -8.62 -1.71 0.31
CA TYR A 527 -9.98 -1.35 0.70
C TYR A 527 -10.58 -0.30 -0.27
N PRO A 528 -11.91 -0.14 -0.36
CA PRO A 528 -12.53 0.82 -1.27
C PRO A 528 -12.39 2.28 -0.78
N TYR A 529 -11.17 2.83 -0.80
CA TYR A 529 -10.83 4.16 -0.29
C TYR A 529 -11.64 5.29 -0.96
N ALA A 530 -12.11 5.08 -2.19
CA ALA A 530 -12.94 6.06 -2.87
C ALA A 530 -14.35 6.21 -2.28
N LEU A 531 -14.70 5.42 -1.26
CA LEU A 531 -15.89 5.65 -0.42
C LEU A 531 -15.61 6.61 0.75
N GLU A 532 -14.37 6.92 1.05
CA GLU A 532 -14.05 7.93 2.05
C GLU A 532 -14.51 9.31 1.62
N ARG A 533 -14.59 10.24 2.58
CA ARG A 533 -14.85 11.64 2.27
C ARG A 533 -13.77 12.19 1.36
N SER A 534 -14.14 12.62 0.16
CA SER A 534 -13.20 13.11 -0.85
C SER A 534 -13.88 14.09 -1.80
N ALA A 535 -13.26 15.22 -2.02
CA ALA A 535 -13.70 16.17 -3.04
C ALA A 535 -13.41 15.63 -4.46
N THR A 536 -12.35 14.86 -4.61
CA THR A 536 -11.97 14.18 -5.85
C THR A 536 -13.09 13.29 -6.36
N TRP A 537 -13.63 12.46 -5.49
CA TRP A 537 -14.71 11.53 -5.83
C TRP A 537 -16.11 12.14 -5.66
N GLY A 538 -16.19 13.40 -5.18
CA GLY A 538 -17.47 14.09 -4.95
C GLY A 538 -18.20 13.66 -3.68
N ASN A 539 -17.54 12.95 -2.77
CA ASN A 539 -18.10 12.44 -1.54
C ASN A 539 -18.11 13.52 -0.45
N ALA A 540 -19.29 13.97 -0.06
CA ALA A 540 -19.46 14.93 1.04
C ALA A 540 -19.29 14.28 2.42
N GLU A 541 -19.49 12.98 2.54
CA GLU A 541 -19.48 12.18 3.75
C GLU A 541 -18.52 10.99 3.60
N ASN A 542 -18.24 10.30 4.69
CA ASN A 542 -17.49 9.05 4.66
C ASN A 542 -18.44 7.87 4.52
N TYR A 543 -18.67 7.42 3.28
CA TYR A 543 -19.53 6.27 2.96
C TYR A 543 -18.90 4.91 3.31
N LEU A 544 -17.60 4.89 3.63
CA LEU A 544 -16.93 3.66 4.06
C LEU A 544 -17.48 3.18 5.41
N THR A 545 -17.77 4.10 6.35
CA THR A 545 -18.38 3.77 7.64
C THR A 545 -19.80 3.17 7.47
N GLU A 546 -20.57 3.67 6.48
CA GLU A 546 -21.88 3.11 6.12
C GLU A 546 -21.73 1.67 5.58
N LEU A 547 -20.82 1.45 4.62
CA LEU A 547 -20.58 0.11 4.07
C LEU A 547 -20.18 -0.90 5.15
N TYR A 548 -19.33 -0.47 6.09
CA TYR A 548 -18.82 -1.34 7.16
C TYR A 548 -19.78 -1.47 8.34
N GLY A 549 -20.85 -0.66 8.40
CA GLY A 549 -21.82 -0.66 9.49
C GLY A 549 -21.23 -0.20 10.83
N VAL A 550 -20.25 0.72 10.80
CA VAL A 550 -19.55 1.22 11.98
C VAL A 550 -19.69 2.74 12.11
N THR A 551 -19.55 3.26 13.33
CA THR A 551 -19.60 4.70 13.59
C THR A 551 -18.24 5.37 13.52
N GLU A 552 -17.19 4.62 13.80
CA GLU A 552 -15.80 5.07 13.78
C GLU A 552 -14.96 4.07 13.00
N MET A 553 -13.93 4.56 12.32
CA MET A 553 -13.06 3.76 11.47
C MET A 553 -11.62 3.91 11.93
N ASP A 554 -11.06 2.87 12.50
CA ASP A 554 -9.61 2.75 12.69
C ASP A 554 -8.98 1.95 11.53
N ARG A 555 -7.65 1.88 11.50
CA ARG A 555 -6.93 1.16 10.44
C ARG A 555 -7.19 -0.35 10.46
N PHE A 556 -7.35 -0.94 11.64
CA PHE A 556 -7.58 -2.38 11.76
C PHE A 556 -8.96 -2.76 11.23
N THR A 557 -9.97 -1.97 11.55
CA THR A 557 -11.33 -2.10 11.00
C THR A 557 -11.34 -1.86 9.49
N ARG A 558 -10.68 -0.80 9.03
CA ARG A 558 -10.63 -0.40 7.62
C ARG A 558 -10.00 -1.47 6.74
N ASP A 559 -8.85 -2.00 7.17
CA ASP A 559 -8.05 -2.94 6.38
C ASP A 559 -8.46 -4.41 6.62
N SER A 560 -9.42 -4.67 7.54
CA SER A 560 -10.03 -5.99 7.72
C SER A 560 -10.86 -6.36 6.49
N ASN A 561 -10.52 -7.49 5.87
CA ASN A 561 -11.07 -7.88 4.57
C ASN A 561 -11.30 -9.41 4.48
N ALA A 562 -11.39 -9.96 3.29
CA ALA A 562 -11.53 -11.38 3.03
C ALA A 562 -10.44 -11.89 2.09
N LEU A 563 -9.88 -13.04 2.42
CA LEU A 563 -9.12 -13.91 1.52
C LEU A 563 -10.01 -15.12 1.20
N ILE A 564 -10.15 -15.45 -0.06
CA ILE A 564 -10.84 -16.64 -0.53
C ILE A 564 -9.80 -17.60 -1.13
N ILE A 565 -9.73 -18.81 -0.62
CA ILE A 565 -9.02 -19.94 -1.25
C ILE A 565 -10.03 -21.06 -1.39
N TRP A 566 -10.48 -21.29 -2.61
CA TRP A 566 -11.53 -22.24 -2.92
C TRP A 566 -11.07 -23.27 -3.96
N SER A 567 -11.59 -24.46 -3.85
CA SER A 567 -11.55 -25.53 -4.84
C SER A 567 -12.74 -26.46 -4.57
N GLY A 568 -13.31 -27.09 -5.59
CA GLY A 568 -14.40 -28.05 -5.38
C GLY A 568 -14.04 -29.13 -4.37
N CYS A 569 -12.78 -29.60 -4.37
CA CYS A 569 -12.30 -30.62 -3.43
C CYS A 569 -12.24 -30.17 -1.95
N LEU A 570 -12.45 -28.89 -1.65
CA LEU A 570 -12.46 -28.33 -0.29
C LEU A 570 -13.85 -28.27 0.33
N GLU A 571 -14.93 -28.28 -0.46
CA GLU A 571 -16.26 -27.90 0.00
C GLU A 571 -16.80 -28.70 1.19
N ASP A 572 -16.38 -29.96 1.32
CA ASP A 572 -16.75 -30.83 2.43
C ASP A 572 -15.71 -30.88 3.56
N LYS A 573 -14.57 -30.17 3.44
CA LYS A 573 -13.45 -30.28 4.41
C LYS A 573 -13.59 -29.34 5.61
N ASN A 574 -14.36 -28.28 5.49
CA ASN A 574 -14.58 -27.28 6.54
C ASN A 574 -13.28 -26.78 7.18
N LEU A 575 -12.27 -26.45 6.37
CA LEU A 575 -10.99 -25.91 6.84
C LEU A 575 -11.15 -24.47 7.30
N LYS A 576 -10.61 -24.14 8.48
CA LYS A 576 -10.73 -22.82 9.08
C LYS A 576 -9.39 -22.32 9.63
N VAL A 577 -9.07 -21.07 9.36
CA VAL A 577 -7.92 -20.35 9.90
C VAL A 577 -8.44 -19.18 10.73
N GLU A 578 -8.23 -19.23 12.05
CA GLU A 578 -8.75 -18.25 13.01
C GLU A 578 -7.69 -17.25 13.48
N THR A 579 -6.41 -17.52 13.18
CA THR A 579 -5.31 -16.61 13.49
C THR A 579 -5.26 -15.45 12.51
N PRO A 580 -4.69 -14.29 12.90
CA PRO A 580 -4.49 -13.17 11.98
C PRO A 580 -3.67 -13.55 10.75
N VAL A 581 -4.18 -13.16 9.57
CA VAL A 581 -3.60 -13.42 8.24
C VAL A 581 -3.63 -12.14 7.41
N TYR A 582 -2.69 -11.97 6.49
CA TYR A 582 -2.66 -10.83 5.59
C TYR A 582 -2.10 -11.19 4.21
N SER A 583 -2.13 -10.21 3.29
CA SER A 583 -1.74 -10.43 1.89
C SER A 583 -0.35 -11.03 1.70
N LEU A 584 0.62 -10.73 2.57
CA LEU A 584 1.97 -11.29 2.46
C LEU A 584 2.06 -12.77 2.83
N ASP A 585 1.03 -13.32 3.49
CA ASP A 585 0.95 -14.75 3.82
C ASP A 585 0.46 -15.61 2.64
N ILE A 586 -0.08 -15.00 1.58
CA ILE A 586 -0.62 -15.73 0.42
C ILE A 586 0.47 -16.55 -0.25
N LEU A 587 1.58 -15.93 -0.59
CA LEU A 587 2.67 -16.60 -1.34
C LEU A 587 3.30 -17.77 -0.59
N PRO A 588 3.74 -17.66 0.69
CA PRO A 588 4.27 -18.80 1.42
C PRO A 588 3.22 -19.89 1.67
N THR A 589 1.96 -19.52 1.92
CA THR A 589 0.86 -20.48 2.08
C THR A 589 0.63 -21.30 0.80
N LEU A 590 0.51 -20.64 -0.35
CA LEU A 590 0.35 -21.33 -1.61
C LEU A 590 1.58 -22.17 -1.97
N SER A 591 2.78 -21.68 -1.70
CA SER A 591 4.02 -22.46 -1.92
C SER A 591 4.02 -23.75 -1.12
N ASN A 592 3.58 -23.72 0.14
CA ASN A 592 3.45 -24.93 0.96
C ASN A 592 2.31 -25.83 0.49
N LEU A 593 1.12 -25.28 0.23
CA LEU A 593 -0.05 -26.06 -0.23
C LEU A 593 0.18 -26.76 -1.58
N PHE A 594 0.95 -26.13 -2.48
CA PHE A 594 1.34 -26.76 -3.75
C PHE A 594 2.59 -27.65 -3.62
N GLY A 595 3.20 -27.76 -2.44
CA GLY A 595 4.39 -28.57 -2.20
C GLY A 595 5.63 -28.09 -2.95
N LEU A 596 5.75 -26.77 -3.16
CA LEU A 596 6.83 -26.17 -3.94
C LEU A 596 8.14 -26.08 -3.13
N ASN A 597 9.26 -25.99 -3.84
CA ASN A 597 10.58 -25.81 -3.21
C ASN A 597 10.86 -24.32 -2.99
N TYR A 598 10.62 -23.83 -1.78
CA TYR A 598 10.86 -22.46 -1.39
C TYR A 598 11.58 -22.36 -0.05
N ASP A 599 12.19 -21.21 0.21
CA ASP A 599 12.81 -20.89 1.50
C ASP A 599 11.92 -19.87 2.23
N SER A 600 11.30 -20.30 3.30
CA SER A 600 10.36 -19.48 4.09
C SER A 600 11.03 -18.25 4.72
N ARG A 601 12.35 -18.29 4.93
CA ARG A 601 13.13 -17.17 5.49
C ARG A 601 13.28 -16.00 4.52
N LEU A 602 13.07 -16.25 3.22
CA LEU A 602 13.14 -15.22 2.16
C LEU A 602 11.83 -14.45 2.00
N LEU A 603 10.76 -14.88 2.63
CA LEU A 603 9.43 -14.24 2.55
C LEU A 603 9.07 -13.52 3.86
N VAL A 604 8.33 -12.44 3.74
CA VAL A 604 7.91 -11.64 4.93
C VAL A 604 6.76 -12.30 5.65
N GLY A 605 5.79 -12.83 4.91
CA GLY A 605 4.66 -13.59 5.42
C GLY A 605 5.06 -14.99 5.90
N ARG A 606 4.07 -15.73 6.38
CA ARG A 606 4.19 -17.12 6.81
C ARG A 606 3.23 -18.02 6.04
N ASP A 607 3.50 -19.30 6.01
CA ASP A 607 2.45 -20.28 5.75
C ASP A 607 1.48 -20.27 6.94
N VAL A 608 0.19 -20.04 6.67
CA VAL A 608 -0.84 -19.89 7.71
C VAL A 608 -1.12 -21.17 8.48
N PHE A 609 -0.73 -22.31 7.94
CA PHE A 609 -0.84 -23.63 8.56
C PHE A 609 0.43 -24.05 9.33
N SER A 610 1.48 -23.23 9.29
CA SER A 610 2.71 -23.50 10.03
C SER A 610 2.56 -23.12 11.52
N ASP A 611 3.52 -23.58 12.32
CA ASP A 611 3.67 -23.23 13.72
C ASP A 611 4.28 -21.84 13.97
N THR A 612 4.54 -21.08 12.89
CA THR A 612 5.09 -19.72 12.97
C THR A 612 4.06 -18.77 13.60
N GLU A 613 4.51 -17.98 14.59
CA GLU A 613 3.66 -16.97 15.27
C GLU A 613 2.97 -16.04 14.26
N PRO A 614 1.63 -15.87 14.32
CA PRO A 614 0.92 -15.01 13.41
C PRO A 614 1.30 -13.54 13.61
N LEU A 615 1.56 -12.84 12.50
CA LEU A 615 1.94 -11.44 12.54
C LEU A 615 1.48 -10.75 11.26
N VAL A 616 0.50 -9.87 11.41
CA VAL A 616 0.10 -8.87 10.40
C VAL A 616 0.83 -7.57 10.69
N LEU A 617 1.45 -6.95 9.70
CA LEU A 617 2.14 -5.66 9.85
C LEU A 617 1.63 -4.62 8.86
N TRP A 618 1.72 -3.36 9.24
CA TRP A 618 1.38 -2.19 8.43
C TRP A 618 2.63 -1.37 8.11
N PRO A 619 2.61 -0.60 7.02
CA PRO A 619 3.78 0.17 6.56
C PRO A 619 4.25 1.21 7.58
N GLU A 620 3.38 1.68 8.48
CA GLU A 620 3.71 2.62 9.55
C GLU A 620 4.05 1.94 10.88
N TYR A 621 4.42 0.63 10.84
CA TYR A 621 4.86 -0.17 12.00
C TYR A 621 3.79 -0.52 13.04
N SER A 622 2.52 -0.33 12.74
CA SER A 622 1.44 -0.98 13.47
C SER A 622 1.46 -2.48 13.16
N TRP A 623 0.95 -3.28 14.08
CA TRP A 623 0.93 -4.73 13.91
C TRP A 623 -0.19 -5.39 14.70
N LYS A 624 -0.53 -6.61 14.30
CA LYS A 624 -1.47 -7.49 14.99
C LYS A 624 -0.91 -8.90 15.07
N THR A 625 -1.13 -9.54 16.21
CA THR A 625 -0.89 -10.95 16.46
C THR A 625 -2.17 -11.58 17.05
N ASP A 626 -2.16 -12.86 17.33
CA ASP A 626 -3.20 -13.53 18.12
C ASP A 626 -3.29 -13.00 19.55
N LYS A 627 -2.25 -12.33 20.05
CA LYS A 627 -2.18 -11.77 21.40
C LYS A 627 -2.67 -10.34 21.52
N GLY A 628 -2.90 -9.64 20.41
CA GLY A 628 -3.41 -8.28 20.42
C GLY A 628 -2.93 -7.41 19.27
N THR A 629 -3.24 -6.12 19.35
CA THR A 629 -2.92 -5.11 18.35
C THR A 629 -2.02 -4.02 18.91
N TYR A 630 -1.06 -3.54 18.13
CA TYR A 630 -0.25 -2.38 18.44
C TYR A 630 -0.48 -1.27 17.42
N ASP A 631 -0.95 -0.14 17.87
CA ASP A 631 -1.07 1.07 17.08
C ASP A 631 0.18 1.95 17.23
N SER A 632 0.93 2.15 16.17
CA SER A 632 2.16 2.95 16.17
C SER A 632 1.90 4.44 16.32
N GLY A 633 0.71 4.91 15.95
CA GLY A 633 0.31 6.32 16.06
C GLY A 633 0.07 6.75 17.51
N SER A 634 -0.69 5.94 18.26
CA SER A 634 -0.91 6.13 19.70
C SER A 634 0.17 5.49 20.58
N ARG A 635 0.99 4.60 20.03
CA ARG A 635 2.00 3.77 20.74
C ARG A 635 1.39 2.88 21.81
N THR A 636 0.18 2.44 21.57
CA THR A 636 -0.56 1.63 22.52
C THR A 636 -0.67 0.20 22.01
N PHE A 637 -0.35 -0.77 22.88
CA PHE A 637 -0.69 -2.16 22.69
C PHE A 637 -2.03 -2.43 23.37
N THR A 638 -2.96 -3.01 22.63
CA THR A 638 -4.25 -3.47 23.17
C THR A 638 -4.24 -4.99 23.12
N PRO A 639 -4.18 -5.68 24.27
CA PRO A 639 -4.20 -7.13 24.31
C PRO A 639 -5.53 -7.69 23.81
N ALA A 640 -5.50 -8.91 23.27
CA ALA A 640 -6.71 -9.67 22.98
C ALA A 640 -7.45 -10.03 24.29
N GLU A 641 -8.73 -10.33 24.19
CA GLU A 641 -9.55 -10.65 25.35
C GLU A 641 -8.96 -11.84 26.14
N GLY A 642 -8.72 -11.62 27.43
CA GLY A 642 -8.16 -12.64 28.32
C GLY A 642 -6.67 -12.93 28.14
N VAL A 643 -5.95 -12.17 27.31
CA VAL A 643 -4.50 -12.32 27.07
C VAL A 643 -3.72 -11.28 27.85
N GLU A 644 -2.71 -11.72 28.58
CA GLU A 644 -1.71 -10.86 29.22
C GLU A 644 -0.35 -11.06 28.57
N VAL A 645 0.33 -9.98 28.26
CA VAL A 645 1.71 -9.98 27.73
C VAL A 645 2.57 -9.02 28.54
N ASP A 646 3.85 -9.29 28.60
CA ASP A 646 4.82 -8.37 29.18
C ASP A 646 5.37 -7.36 28.16
N ASP A 647 6.06 -6.34 28.65
CA ASP A 647 6.64 -5.30 27.80
C ASP A 647 7.70 -5.87 26.85
N SER A 648 8.38 -6.96 27.22
CA SER A 648 9.40 -7.60 26.39
C SER A 648 8.77 -8.23 25.14
N TYR A 649 7.55 -8.75 25.22
CA TYR A 649 6.80 -9.23 24.07
C TYR A 649 6.55 -8.13 23.04
N VAL A 650 6.03 -6.99 23.52
CA VAL A 650 5.72 -5.84 22.65
C VAL A 650 6.98 -5.32 21.96
N ASP A 651 8.11 -5.20 22.69
CA ASP A 651 9.37 -4.73 22.11
C ASP A 651 9.97 -5.76 21.15
N ARG A 652 9.83 -7.05 21.42
CA ARG A 652 10.21 -8.14 20.50
C ARG A 652 9.46 -8.05 19.18
N ILE A 653 8.13 -7.91 19.19
CA ILE A 653 7.34 -7.83 17.97
C ILE A 653 7.66 -6.54 17.18
N LYS A 654 7.85 -5.40 17.85
CA LYS A 654 8.31 -4.15 17.21
C LYS A 654 9.63 -4.35 16.46
N ALA A 655 10.59 -5.05 17.05
CA ALA A 655 11.88 -5.35 16.43
C ALA A 655 11.70 -6.24 15.19
N ILE A 656 10.88 -7.29 15.28
CA ILE A 656 10.55 -8.17 14.15
C ILE A 656 9.92 -7.38 13.01
N VAL A 657 8.92 -6.53 13.30
CA VAL A 657 8.26 -5.68 12.29
C VAL A 657 9.26 -4.74 11.61
N SER A 658 10.13 -4.10 12.40
CA SER A 658 11.19 -3.23 11.87
C SER A 658 12.15 -3.98 10.94
N ASN A 659 12.57 -5.18 11.35
CA ASN A 659 13.44 -6.03 10.56
C ASN A 659 12.77 -6.45 9.24
N LYS A 660 11.51 -6.91 9.26
CA LYS A 660 10.77 -7.34 8.08
C LYS A 660 10.58 -6.22 7.05
N ILE A 661 10.25 -5.00 7.51
CA ILE A 661 10.11 -3.81 6.63
C ILE A 661 11.47 -3.42 6.06
N SER A 662 12.53 -3.39 6.88
CA SER A 662 13.89 -3.08 6.43
C SER A 662 14.42 -4.13 5.45
N TYR A 663 14.19 -5.40 5.72
CA TYR A 663 14.51 -6.52 4.83
C TYR A 663 13.87 -6.35 3.45
N SER A 664 12.55 -6.13 3.41
CA SER A 664 11.83 -5.94 2.15
C SER A 664 12.39 -4.80 1.32
N ARG A 665 12.74 -3.68 1.97
CA ARG A 665 13.35 -2.52 1.31
C ARG A 665 14.73 -2.86 0.74
N GLU A 666 15.57 -3.55 1.53
CA GLU A 666 16.91 -3.94 1.08
C GLU A 666 16.85 -4.95 -0.07
N VAL A 667 15.95 -5.93 -0.02
CA VAL A 667 15.73 -6.88 -1.11
C VAL A 667 15.45 -6.16 -2.42
N GLN A 668 14.58 -5.15 -2.40
CA GLN A 668 14.20 -4.38 -3.57
C GLN A 668 15.34 -3.46 -4.04
N ASN A 669 15.98 -2.72 -3.13
CA ASN A 669 17.05 -1.77 -3.46
C ASN A 669 18.31 -2.47 -4.00
N LEU A 670 18.68 -3.61 -3.43
CA LEU A 670 19.88 -4.37 -3.78
C LEU A 670 19.65 -5.38 -4.91
N LYS A 671 18.39 -5.58 -5.31
CA LYS A 671 17.99 -6.69 -6.20
C LYS A 671 18.47 -8.03 -5.64
N TYR A 672 18.25 -8.24 -4.35
CA TYR A 672 18.83 -9.35 -3.62
C TYR A 672 18.42 -10.71 -4.18
N PHE A 673 17.19 -10.85 -4.68
CA PHE A 673 16.74 -12.09 -5.32
C PHE A 673 17.48 -12.38 -6.63
N GLN A 674 17.92 -11.35 -7.38
CA GLN A 674 18.80 -11.56 -8.52
C GLN A 674 20.16 -12.07 -8.07
N VAL A 675 20.74 -11.52 -6.99
CA VAL A 675 22.02 -11.97 -6.43
C VAL A 675 21.93 -13.43 -5.99
N LEU A 676 20.85 -13.82 -5.30
CA LEU A 676 20.61 -15.20 -4.91
C LEU A 676 20.45 -16.13 -6.12
N SER A 677 19.66 -15.73 -7.11
CA SER A 677 19.45 -16.51 -8.33
C SER A 677 20.77 -16.71 -9.09
N ASP A 678 21.58 -15.66 -9.23
CA ASP A 678 22.88 -15.75 -9.88
C ASP A 678 23.83 -16.69 -9.12
N PHE A 679 23.87 -16.59 -7.78
CA PHE A 679 24.66 -17.47 -6.92
C PHE A 679 24.22 -18.94 -7.06
N LEU A 680 22.92 -19.23 -6.99
CA LEU A 680 22.37 -20.58 -7.12
C LEU A 680 22.63 -21.19 -8.51
N ASN A 681 22.73 -20.36 -9.54
CA ASN A 681 23.03 -20.77 -10.92
C ASN A 681 24.53 -20.75 -11.25
N GLY A 682 25.43 -20.50 -10.27
CA GLY A 682 26.88 -20.49 -10.44
C GLY A 682 27.40 -19.36 -11.35
N LYS A 683 26.74 -18.21 -11.36
CA LYS A 683 27.08 -17.02 -12.16
C LYS A 683 27.87 -16.01 -11.37
#